data_660752074bf8ecd683589ab3e58e428c
#
_entry.id   660752074bf8ecd683589ab3e58e428c
#
_cell.length_a   1.000
_cell.length_b   1.000
_cell.length_c   1.000
_cell.angle_alpha   90.00
_cell.angle_beta   90.00
_cell.angle_gamma   90.00
#
_symmetry.space_group_name_H-M   'P 1'
#
loop_
_entity.id
_entity.type
_entity.pdbx_description
1 polymer ?
#
loop_
_entity_poly.entity_id
_entity_poly.type
_entity_poly.pdbx_seq_one_letter_code
_entity_poly.pdbx_strand_id
1 'polypeptide(L)'
;METDKKAVSSFYDRGYIAERLKGLETELALECRITLNGEERWVRNVVIRGEIEDSEYAMIFLRDITEAKAESKRHLQMAADNASMEQLIQSIVRLVDRFVVCDLENDRYEFYNLNGQMIYKPLGFYHDFQMQVLEKYKTLEPLEAIDILIAPDNIRKKLKSENDIYKFEYCSLDEKTYKIASYIPLEWKNGKLEKVLLASMDVTQEKKAEIESRQALKEAYRSAENANRAKTEFLSNMSHDIRTPMNAIVGLTAIAGANVESQDRVIECLGKITESSRHLLGLINEVLDMARIESGKMTLAQEDFNLSELVDNLITLTKPVLDEHKHNFDIHINRIEHEAVCGDSLRIQQVFVNLMSNAIKYTPDGGNITFSIEEKPNGFSELGCYEFTIEDNGIGMSPEFQKIMFDPFSRADDHRTTRVQGTGLGMAISRNIVNLMNGTIKVDSTLHKGTKITVTIYLELQKKEKEPDRDLMNLPVLVVDDDKTCCESTIATLKEIGITGEWVLSGKEAVERCYARHELKNDYFAVILDWKMPEMDGIETARQIRKRIGKEIPIIVLTSYEFSEIEEEAKTAGVDAFIAKPLFRSRLTATLRQFTSGRKEKTARNYLEKLSESDYTGKRILLVEDNELNREIAGEILQMTGAKVETAENGKIAVEKVEASPEGLYDLVFMDIQMPVMNGYEATAAIRSLPGEKGKLPIVAMTANAFAEDVQLAKNTGMNGHIAKPLDMNKLNDVLESWL
;
A
#
# COMPACT_ATOMS: atom_id res chain seq x y z
N MET A 1 -45.97 3.66 25.12
CA MET A 1 -45.63 2.20 25.04
C MET A 1 -45.06 1.76 23.67
N GLU A 2 -45.69 2.13 22.54
CA GLU A 2 -45.16 1.77 21.21
C GLU A 2 -43.88 2.52 20.83
N THR A 3 -43.76 3.79 21.26
CA THR A 3 -42.54 4.60 21.12
C THR A 3 -41.35 4.07 21.95
N ASP A 4 -41.62 3.60 23.18
CA ASP A 4 -40.57 3.06 24.05
C ASP A 4 -40.04 1.71 23.50
N LYS A 5 -40.92 0.85 22.92
CA LYS A 5 -40.50 -0.41 22.29
C LYS A 5 -39.60 -0.17 21.08
N LYS A 6 -39.90 0.85 20.26
CA LYS A 6 -39.07 1.18 19.11
C LYS A 6 -37.70 1.75 19.51
N ALA A 7 -37.68 2.63 20.50
CA ALA A 7 -36.43 3.19 21.04
C ALA A 7 -35.55 2.13 21.67
N VAL A 8 -36.11 1.21 22.45
CA VAL A 8 -35.42 0.08 23.06
C VAL A 8 -34.90 -0.88 22.00
N SER A 9 -35.69 -1.21 21.00
CA SER A 9 -35.25 -2.10 19.90
C SER A 9 -34.10 -1.49 19.11
N SER A 10 -34.15 -0.20 18.81
CA SER A 10 -33.06 0.50 18.11
C SER A 10 -31.81 0.63 18.97
N PHE A 11 -31.98 0.82 20.30
CA PHE A 11 -30.85 0.94 21.23
C PHE A 11 -30.04 -0.36 21.38
N TYR A 12 -30.69 -1.54 21.25
CA TYR A 12 -30.04 -2.85 21.33
C TYR A 12 -29.65 -3.42 19.96
N ASP A 13 -29.82 -2.68 18.89
CA ASP A 13 -29.31 -3.07 17.59
C ASP A 13 -27.78 -3.13 17.61
N ARG A 14 -27.21 -4.28 17.21
CA ARG A 14 -25.77 -4.50 17.23
C ARG A 14 -25.02 -3.53 16.33
N GLY A 15 -25.60 -3.15 15.19
CA GLY A 15 -25.02 -2.19 14.26
C GLY A 15 -24.99 -0.79 14.88
N TYR A 16 -26.09 -0.36 15.51
CA TYR A 16 -26.20 0.91 16.20
C TYR A 16 -25.21 1.05 17.36
N ILE A 17 -25.10 0.01 18.20
CA ILE A 17 -24.15 -0.03 19.33
C ILE A 17 -22.71 0.04 18.80
N ALA A 18 -22.37 -0.79 17.80
CA ALA A 18 -21.03 -0.86 17.24
C ALA A 18 -20.62 0.46 16.56
N GLU A 19 -21.54 1.14 15.89
CA GLU A 19 -21.30 2.41 15.22
C GLU A 19 -21.08 3.55 16.23
N ARG A 20 -21.92 3.63 17.29
CA ARG A 20 -21.83 4.67 18.32
C ARG A 20 -20.63 4.51 19.25
N LEU A 21 -20.32 3.27 19.66
CA LEU A 21 -19.17 2.99 20.53
C LEU A 21 -17.83 2.96 19.79
N LYS A 22 -17.80 2.96 18.45
CA LYS A 22 -16.56 3.18 17.65
C LYS A 22 -16.13 4.65 17.63
N GLY A 23 -17.02 5.57 17.99
CA GLY A 23 -16.73 7.00 18.15
C GLY A 23 -16.19 7.36 19.52
N LEU A 24 -16.26 8.65 19.87
CA LEU A 24 -15.79 9.21 21.14
C LEU A 24 -16.72 8.92 22.35
N GLU A 25 -17.84 8.27 22.13
CA GLU A 25 -18.79 7.92 23.21
C GLU A 25 -18.27 6.68 23.97
N THR A 26 -18.00 6.81 25.26
CA THR A 26 -17.57 5.72 26.11
C THR A 26 -18.75 4.94 26.70
N GLU A 27 -19.94 5.53 26.71
CA GLU A 27 -21.18 4.92 27.16
C GLU A 27 -22.41 5.39 26.35
N LEU A 28 -23.38 4.53 26.20
CA LEU A 28 -24.71 4.85 25.71
C LEU A 28 -25.71 4.59 26.82
N ALA A 29 -26.60 5.55 27.12
CA ALA A 29 -27.62 5.38 28.14
C ALA A 29 -29.02 5.65 27.60
N LEU A 30 -29.96 4.81 27.98
CA LEU A 30 -31.38 4.96 27.65
C LEU A 30 -32.23 4.70 28.91
N GLU A 31 -33.11 5.63 29.27
CA GLU A 31 -34.12 5.43 30.29
C GLU A 31 -35.46 5.06 29.64
N CYS A 32 -36.06 3.99 30.06
CA CYS A 32 -37.34 3.52 29.52
C CYS A 32 -38.19 2.85 30.59
N ARG A 33 -39.50 2.77 30.32
CA ARG A 33 -40.43 2.00 31.17
C ARG A 33 -40.53 0.57 30.66
N ILE A 34 -40.40 -0.37 31.57
CA ILE A 34 -40.59 -1.78 31.27
C ILE A 34 -41.67 -2.37 32.23
N THR A 35 -42.35 -3.37 31.76
CA THR A 35 -43.30 -4.15 32.59
C THR A 35 -42.58 -5.39 33.07
N LEU A 36 -42.35 -5.52 34.39
CA LEU A 36 -41.75 -6.68 35.03
C LEU A 36 -42.76 -7.28 35.97
N ASN A 37 -43.13 -8.53 35.77
CA ASN A 37 -44.10 -9.25 36.60
C ASN A 37 -45.48 -8.56 36.72
N GLY A 38 -45.89 -7.83 35.67
CA GLY A 38 -47.15 -7.10 35.64
C GLY A 38 -47.10 -5.67 36.20
N GLU A 39 -45.97 -5.24 36.74
CA GLU A 39 -45.75 -3.90 37.27
C GLU A 39 -44.88 -3.07 36.30
N GLU A 40 -45.27 -1.78 36.06
CA GLU A 40 -44.46 -0.84 35.29
C GLU A 40 -43.29 -0.36 36.17
N ARG A 41 -42.04 -0.53 35.61
CA ARG A 41 -40.81 -0.07 36.25
C ARG A 41 -40.02 0.81 35.29
N TRP A 42 -39.32 1.80 35.83
CA TRP A 42 -38.35 2.59 35.11
C TRP A 42 -36.97 1.95 35.19
N VAL A 43 -36.36 1.75 34.05
CA VAL A 43 -35.01 1.16 33.96
C VAL A 43 -34.09 2.04 33.15
N ARG A 44 -32.90 2.28 33.68
CA ARG A 44 -31.81 2.91 32.93
C ARG A 44 -30.91 1.82 32.39
N ASN A 45 -30.82 1.77 31.06
CA ASN A 45 -29.93 0.88 30.34
C ASN A 45 -28.66 1.66 30.01
N VAL A 46 -27.52 1.15 30.40
CA VAL A 46 -26.22 1.72 30.07
C VAL A 46 -25.41 0.68 29.35
N VAL A 47 -24.91 1.00 28.17
CA VAL A 47 -24.03 0.15 27.37
C VAL A 47 -22.65 0.78 27.38
N ILE A 48 -21.65 0.07 27.89
CA ILE A 48 -20.27 0.53 28.00
C ILE A 48 -19.39 -0.42 27.19
N ARG A 49 -18.43 0.15 26.45
CA ARG A 49 -17.38 -0.63 25.77
C ARG A 49 -16.36 -1.10 26.80
N GLY A 50 -16.02 -2.38 26.76
CA GLY A 50 -14.98 -3.00 27.58
C GLY A 50 -13.97 -3.77 26.73
N GLU A 51 -12.76 -3.91 27.22
CA GLU A 51 -11.67 -4.69 26.62
C GLU A 51 -11.14 -5.67 27.68
N ILE A 52 -11.11 -6.98 27.37
CA ILE A 52 -10.40 -8.01 28.17
C ILE A 52 -9.65 -8.88 27.16
N GLU A 53 -8.33 -9.04 27.36
CA GLU A 53 -7.47 -9.97 26.60
C GLU A 53 -7.65 -9.87 25.06
N ASP A 54 -7.52 -8.65 24.50
CA ASP A 54 -7.65 -8.35 23.07
C ASP A 54 -9.05 -8.59 22.44
N SER A 55 -10.07 -8.79 23.26
CA SER A 55 -11.45 -8.93 22.77
C SER A 55 -12.30 -7.73 23.20
N GLU A 56 -12.91 -7.06 22.21
CA GLU A 56 -13.88 -5.99 22.47
C GLU A 56 -15.26 -6.57 22.77
N TYR A 57 -15.87 -6.12 23.87
CA TYR A 57 -17.23 -6.47 24.23
C TYR A 57 -18.00 -5.24 24.71
N ALA A 58 -19.32 -5.31 24.59
CA ALA A 58 -20.22 -4.32 25.14
C ALA A 58 -20.85 -4.88 26.43
N MET A 59 -20.64 -4.19 27.55
CA MET A 59 -21.33 -4.50 28.79
C MET A 59 -22.63 -3.72 28.88
N ILE A 60 -23.72 -4.41 29.17
CA ILE A 60 -25.02 -3.81 29.35
C ILE A 60 -25.37 -3.84 30.84
N PHE A 61 -25.57 -2.66 31.42
CA PHE A 61 -26.04 -2.50 32.79
C PHE A 61 -27.49 -2.06 32.77
N LEU A 62 -28.30 -2.81 33.50
CA LEU A 62 -29.71 -2.48 33.73
C LEU A 62 -29.81 -2.02 35.19
N ARG A 63 -30.21 -0.78 35.41
CA ARG A 63 -30.47 -0.27 36.74
C ARG A 63 -31.94 0.09 36.85
N ASP A 64 -32.64 -0.52 37.79
CA ASP A 64 -33.99 -0.13 38.18
C ASP A 64 -33.89 1.26 38.83
N ILE A 65 -34.58 2.24 38.28
CA ILE A 65 -34.66 3.62 38.75
C ILE A 65 -36.08 3.98 39.16
N THR A 66 -36.97 3.02 39.33
CA THR A 66 -38.37 3.20 39.69
C THR A 66 -38.52 3.88 41.06
N GLU A 67 -37.70 3.41 42.02
CA GLU A 67 -37.70 3.97 43.37
C GLU A 67 -37.17 5.40 43.37
N ALA A 68 -36.13 5.70 42.63
CA ALA A 68 -35.59 7.06 42.43
C ALA A 68 -36.62 8.00 41.79
N LYS A 69 -37.37 7.52 40.78
CA LYS A 69 -38.48 8.26 40.19
C LYS A 69 -39.67 8.44 41.15
N ALA A 70 -39.94 7.43 41.95
CA ALA A 70 -40.97 7.50 42.98
C ALA A 70 -40.58 8.42 44.12
N GLU A 71 -39.30 8.39 44.54
CA GLU A 71 -38.71 9.26 45.56
C GLU A 71 -38.68 10.73 45.08
N SER A 72 -38.29 10.99 43.84
CA SER A 72 -38.38 12.28 43.20
C SER A 72 -39.82 12.84 43.19
N LYS A 73 -40.81 11.97 42.97
CA LYS A 73 -42.24 12.35 42.98
C LYS A 73 -42.72 12.64 44.43
N ARG A 74 -42.24 11.88 45.44
CA ARG A 74 -42.54 12.15 46.85
C ARG A 74 -41.89 13.46 47.34
N HIS A 75 -40.65 13.74 46.93
CA HIS A 75 -39.97 14.97 47.30
C HIS A 75 -40.67 16.20 46.70
N LEU A 76 -41.19 16.15 45.47
CA LEU A 76 -42.03 17.15 44.89
C LEU A 76 -43.38 17.34 45.64
N GLN A 77 -43.94 16.28 46.14
CA GLN A 77 -45.17 16.28 46.91
C GLN A 77 -44.99 16.75 48.36
N MET A 78 -43.82 16.42 49.01
CA MET A 78 -43.43 16.89 50.31
C MET A 78 -43.00 18.38 50.36
N ALA A 79 -42.65 18.96 49.20
CA ALA A 79 -42.35 20.38 49.07
C ALA A 79 -43.58 21.30 49.30
N ALA A 80 -44.75 20.72 49.28
CA ALA A 80 -46.01 21.46 49.59
C ALA A 80 -46.24 21.63 51.10
N ASP A 81 -45.58 20.82 51.95
CA ASP A 81 -45.70 20.92 53.40
C ASP A 81 -44.52 21.70 54.00
N ASN A 82 -44.81 22.83 54.65
CA ASN A 82 -43.95 23.92 55.12
C ASN A 82 -42.69 23.54 55.96
N ALA A 83 -42.41 22.28 56.28
CA ALA A 83 -41.26 21.90 57.09
C ALA A 83 -40.03 21.45 56.29
N SER A 84 -40.17 21.23 54.97
CA SER A 84 -39.11 20.69 54.10
C SER A 84 -38.50 21.69 53.16
N MET A 85 -39.00 22.93 53.14
CA MET A 85 -38.59 23.97 52.21
C MET A 85 -37.10 24.28 52.31
N GLU A 86 -36.50 24.29 53.51
CA GLU A 86 -35.07 24.56 53.69
C GLU A 86 -34.20 23.40 53.17
N GLN A 87 -34.60 22.16 53.36
CA GLN A 87 -33.83 21.01 52.82
C GLN A 87 -33.95 20.88 51.29
N LEU A 88 -35.13 21.19 50.76
CA LEU A 88 -35.36 21.24 49.28
C LEU A 88 -34.60 22.40 48.66
N ILE A 89 -34.61 23.58 49.29
CA ILE A 89 -33.81 24.70 48.82
C ILE A 89 -32.33 24.37 48.81
N GLN A 90 -31.78 23.71 49.85
CA GLN A 90 -30.38 23.30 49.87
C GLN A 90 -30.03 22.23 48.85
N SER A 91 -30.93 21.36 48.49
CA SER A 91 -30.70 20.32 47.46
C SER A 91 -30.79 20.90 46.03
N ILE A 92 -31.76 21.77 45.77
CA ILE A 92 -31.90 22.50 44.51
C ILE A 92 -30.77 23.49 44.29
N VAL A 93 -30.33 24.12 45.39
CA VAL A 93 -29.22 25.06 45.44
C VAL A 93 -27.89 24.51 44.95
N ARG A 94 -27.66 23.23 45.07
CA ARG A 94 -26.46 22.60 44.51
C ARG A 94 -26.48 22.48 42.98
N LEU A 95 -27.66 22.63 42.37
CA LEU A 95 -27.86 22.54 40.92
C LEU A 95 -27.97 23.90 40.25
N VAL A 96 -28.04 24.98 41.01
CA VAL A 96 -28.29 26.34 40.49
C VAL A 96 -27.28 27.32 41.10
N ASP A 97 -26.63 28.08 40.24
CA ASP A 97 -25.60 29.07 40.64
C ASP A 97 -26.16 30.23 41.41
N ARG A 98 -27.37 30.68 41.09
CA ARG A 98 -27.98 31.90 41.58
C ARG A 98 -29.49 31.83 41.54
N PHE A 99 -30.10 32.40 42.58
CA PHE A 99 -31.53 32.66 42.66
C PHE A 99 -31.78 34.15 42.82
N VAL A 100 -32.72 34.66 42.05
CA VAL A 100 -33.19 36.04 42.15
C VAL A 100 -34.72 36.03 42.24
N VAL A 101 -35.27 36.57 43.29
CA VAL A 101 -36.71 36.81 43.39
C VAL A 101 -36.98 38.19 42.80
N CYS A 102 -37.77 38.24 41.73
CA CYS A 102 -38.12 39.46 41.02
C CYS A 102 -39.59 39.83 41.31
N ASP A 103 -39.81 40.99 41.86
CA ASP A 103 -41.13 41.63 42.03
C ASP A 103 -41.38 42.47 40.76
N LEU A 104 -42.20 41.94 39.85
CA LEU A 104 -42.46 42.53 38.54
C LEU A 104 -43.45 43.73 38.62
N GLU A 105 -44.15 43.88 39.73
CA GLU A 105 -45.11 44.99 39.94
C GLU A 105 -44.43 46.21 40.57
N ASN A 106 -43.56 45.99 41.57
CA ASN A 106 -42.88 47.06 42.29
C ASN A 106 -41.50 47.38 41.76
N ASP A 107 -41.10 46.79 40.64
CA ASP A 107 -39.77 46.93 40.01
C ASP A 107 -38.63 46.68 41.02
N ARG A 108 -38.70 45.56 41.75
CA ARG A 108 -37.72 45.20 42.77
C ARG A 108 -37.16 43.80 42.55
N TYR A 109 -35.93 43.58 43.01
CA TYR A 109 -35.38 42.21 43.06
C TYR A 109 -34.63 41.98 44.38
N GLU A 110 -34.62 40.71 44.80
CA GLU A 110 -33.86 40.16 45.91
C GLU A 110 -32.94 39.09 45.45
N PHE A 111 -31.64 39.21 45.78
CA PHE A 111 -30.63 38.29 45.30
C PHE A 111 -30.27 37.30 46.42
N TYR A 112 -30.33 36.00 46.14
CA TYR A 112 -29.94 34.90 47.01
C TYR A 112 -28.70 34.23 46.43
N ASN A 113 -27.54 34.36 47.11
CA ASN A 113 -26.31 33.69 46.75
C ASN A 113 -26.01 32.57 47.78
N LEU A 114 -25.78 31.38 47.31
CA LEU A 114 -25.78 30.17 48.12
C LEU A 114 -24.41 29.46 48.22
N ASN A 115 -23.34 30.21 48.30
CA ASN A 115 -22.04 29.67 48.73
C ASN A 115 -22.05 29.43 50.27
N GLY A 116 -22.93 28.49 50.75
CA GLY A 116 -22.93 27.98 52.13
C GLY A 116 -23.43 28.93 53.23
N GLN A 117 -23.69 30.19 52.97
CA GLN A 117 -24.32 31.14 53.87
C GLN A 117 -25.33 31.99 53.10
N MET A 118 -26.57 32.09 53.59
CA MET A 118 -27.56 33.04 53.09
C MET A 118 -27.02 34.46 53.27
N ILE A 119 -26.53 35.05 52.18
CA ILE A 119 -26.15 36.48 52.20
C ILE A 119 -27.33 37.21 51.60
N TYR A 120 -28.09 37.82 52.50
CA TYR A 120 -29.11 38.83 52.20
C TYR A 120 -28.41 40.03 51.60
N LYS A 121 -28.52 40.34 50.32
CA LYS A 121 -28.18 41.64 49.74
C LYS A 121 -29.45 42.43 49.54
N PRO A 122 -29.41 43.73 49.92
CA PRO A 122 -30.61 44.55 49.93
C PRO A 122 -31.17 44.79 48.54
N LEU A 123 -32.51 44.98 48.53
CA LEU A 123 -33.37 45.41 47.45
C LEU A 123 -32.73 46.36 46.44
N GLY A 124 -32.65 45.91 45.15
CA GLY A 124 -32.34 46.75 44.01
C GLY A 124 -33.56 46.86 43.07
N PHE A 125 -33.52 47.80 42.15
CA PHE A 125 -34.54 47.87 41.10
C PHE A 125 -34.33 46.78 40.07
N TYR A 126 -35.40 46.15 39.64
CA TYR A 126 -35.31 45.05 38.60
C TYR A 126 -34.72 45.61 37.31
N HIS A 127 -35.03 46.87 36.97
CA HIS A 127 -34.42 47.53 35.81
C HIS A 127 -32.89 47.58 35.88
N ASP A 128 -32.30 47.89 37.07
CA ASP A 128 -30.84 47.87 37.22
C ASP A 128 -30.25 46.48 37.05
N PHE A 129 -30.98 45.44 37.48
CA PHE A 129 -30.59 44.06 37.25
C PHE A 129 -30.59 43.69 35.74
N GLN A 130 -31.63 44.14 35.01
CA GLN A 130 -31.69 43.94 33.55
C GLN A 130 -30.49 44.59 32.86
N MET A 131 -30.14 45.83 33.22
CA MET A 131 -28.99 46.53 32.65
C MET A 131 -27.68 45.80 32.92
N GLN A 132 -27.45 45.25 34.11
CA GLN A 132 -26.28 44.45 34.45
C GLN A 132 -26.20 43.13 33.65
N VAL A 133 -27.35 42.53 33.30
CA VAL A 133 -27.41 41.33 32.46
C VAL A 133 -27.04 41.68 31.03
N LEU A 134 -27.56 42.79 30.50
CA LEU A 134 -27.29 43.24 29.13
C LEU A 134 -25.81 43.59 28.90
N GLU A 135 -25.14 44.12 29.90
CA GLU A 135 -23.70 44.43 29.81
C GLU A 135 -22.79 43.22 29.74
N LYS A 136 -23.24 42.05 30.20
CA LYS A 136 -22.39 40.89 30.40
C LYS A 136 -22.76 39.69 29.55
N TYR A 137 -23.98 39.61 29.07
CA TYR A 137 -24.54 38.40 28.45
C TYR A 137 -25.30 38.70 27.16
N LYS A 138 -25.35 37.69 26.29
CA LYS A 138 -26.14 37.68 25.07
C LYS A 138 -26.89 36.35 24.94
N THR A 139 -27.95 36.31 24.13
CA THR A 139 -28.67 35.07 23.83
C THR A 139 -27.89 34.19 22.88
N LEU A 140 -28.09 32.87 22.96
CA LEU A 140 -27.55 31.90 22.01
C LEU A 140 -28.37 31.82 20.72
N GLU A 141 -29.65 32.09 20.81
CA GLU A 141 -30.55 32.13 19.67
C GLU A 141 -30.64 33.54 19.08
N PRO A 142 -30.42 33.70 17.76
CA PRO A 142 -30.41 35.03 17.12
C PRO A 142 -31.80 35.66 16.96
N LEU A 143 -32.88 34.96 17.35
CA LEU A 143 -34.25 35.35 17.09
C LEU A 143 -34.85 36.35 18.09
N GLU A 144 -34.39 36.39 19.34
CA GLU A 144 -34.87 37.32 20.35
C GLU A 144 -33.68 37.88 21.18
N ALA A 145 -33.55 39.19 21.27
CA ALA A 145 -32.51 39.79 22.06
C ALA A 145 -32.77 39.59 23.57
N ILE A 146 -31.73 39.54 24.39
CA ILE A 146 -31.84 39.20 25.82
C ILE A 146 -32.69 40.20 26.60
N ASP A 147 -32.72 41.46 26.18
CA ASP A 147 -33.57 42.51 26.74
C ASP A 147 -35.07 42.20 26.63
N ILE A 148 -35.49 41.63 25.50
CA ILE A 148 -36.85 41.15 25.25
C ILE A 148 -37.17 39.95 26.15
N LEU A 149 -36.22 38.99 26.26
CA LEU A 149 -36.44 37.75 27.01
C LEU A 149 -36.63 38.01 28.52
N ILE A 150 -35.93 38.97 29.08
CA ILE A 150 -36.00 39.33 30.51
C ILE A 150 -37.00 40.46 30.84
N ALA A 151 -37.70 40.99 29.83
CA ALA A 151 -38.70 42.03 30.05
C ALA A 151 -39.90 41.49 30.86
N PRO A 152 -40.43 42.26 31.87
CA PRO A 152 -41.53 41.85 32.71
C PRO A 152 -42.80 41.43 31.93
N ASP A 153 -43.10 42.15 30.85
CA ASP A 153 -44.25 41.83 30.03
C ASP A 153 -44.08 40.52 29.24
N ASN A 154 -42.88 40.23 28.79
CA ASN A 154 -42.58 38.96 28.13
C ASN A 154 -42.65 37.80 29.12
N ILE A 155 -42.08 37.97 30.33
CA ILE A 155 -42.16 36.95 31.39
C ILE A 155 -43.61 36.66 31.73
N ARG A 156 -44.48 37.68 31.91
CA ARG A 156 -45.93 37.53 32.15
C ARG A 156 -46.65 36.87 30.98
N LYS A 157 -46.23 37.12 29.75
CA LYS A 157 -46.80 36.51 28.55
C LYS A 157 -46.46 35.03 28.44
N LYS A 158 -45.29 34.63 28.86
CA LYS A 158 -44.80 33.26 28.80
C LYS A 158 -45.29 32.39 29.99
N LEU A 159 -45.48 32.98 31.16
CA LEU A 159 -45.95 32.33 32.38
C LEU A 159 -47.44 32.65 32.57
N LYS A 160 -48.32 31.66 32.32
CA LYS A 160 -49.80 31.81 32.36
C LYS A 160 -50.42 31.06 33.53
N SER A 161 -49.73 30.10 34.12
CA SER A 161 -50.18 29.28 35.23
C SER A 161 -49.06 29.08 36.26
N GLU A 162 -49.42 28.62 37.46
CA GLU A 162 -48.45 28.33 38.55
C GLU A 162 -47.46 27.21 38.21
N ASN A 163 -47.77 26.37 37.21
CA ASN A 163 -46.95 25.25 36.78
C ASN A 163 -46.04 25.57 35.56
N ASP A 164 -46.13 26.78 35.04
CA ASP A 164 -45.33 27.16 33.88
C ASP A 164 -43.90 27.45 34.28
N ILE A 165 -42.94 27.07 33.42
CA ILE A 165 -41.55 27.42 33.54
C ILE A 165 -41.08 28.03 32.22
N TYR A 166 -40.58 29.25 32.28
CA TYR A 166 -40.03 29.93 31.13
C TYR A 166 -38.51 29.81 31.15
N LYS A 167 -37.92 29.16 30.15
CA LYS A 167 -36.48 28.92 30.08
C LYS A 167 -35.90 29.50 28.80
N PHE A 168 -34.68 30.00 28.88
CA PHE A 168 -33.85 30.31 27.71
C PHE A 168 -32.37 30.17 28.04
N GLU A 169 -31.57 29.94 27.00
CA GLU A 169 -30.11 29.84 27.08
C GLU A 169 -29.45 31.18 26.76
N TYR A 170 -28.40 31.49 27.48
CA TYR A 170 -27.62 32.69 27.26
C TYR A 170 -26.14 32.46 27.58
N CYS A 171 -25.25 33.26 26.99
CA CYS A 171 -23.82 33.16 27.24
C CYS A 171 -23.20 34.52 27.56
N SER A 172 -22.00 34.51 28.16
CA SER A 172 -21.20 35.71 28.32
C SER A 172 -20.82 36.27 26.93
N LEU A 173 -20.58 37.59 26.86
CA LEU A 173 -20.21 38.24 25.61
C LEU A 173 -18.93 37.64 24.96
N ASP A 174 -18.02 37.14 25.79
CA ASP A 174 -16.80 36.44 25.35
C ASP A 174 -17.00 34.93 25.05
N GLU A 175 -18.23 34.46 25.14
CA GLU A 175 -18.62 33.05 24.89
C GLU A 175 -17.87 32.01 25.74
N LYS A 176 -17.34 32.42 26.89
CA LYS A 176 -16.64 31.49 27.81
C LYS A 176 -17.55 30.77 28.77
N THR A 177 -18.68 31.38 29.12
CA THR A 177 -19.65 30.80 30.05
C THR A 177 -21.03 30.73 29.41
N TYR A 178 -21.69 29.58 29.58
CA TYR A 178 -23.04 29.29 29.08
C TYR A 178 -23.96 29.01 30.25
N LYS A 179 -25.14 29.61 30.22
CA LYS A 179 -26.10 29.52 31.33
C LYS A 179 -27.53 29.35 30.83
N ILE A 180 -28.35 28.71 31.66
CA ILE A 180 -29.80 28.58 31.43
C ILE A 180 -30.49 29.47 32.51
N ALA A 181 -31.29 30.39 32.05
CA ALA A 181 -32.24 31.12 32.92
C ALA A 181 -33.57 30.37 32.95
N SER A 182 -34.14 30.20 34.13
CA SER A 182 -35.47 29.63 34.33
C SER A 182 -36.28 30.56 35.21
N TYR A 183 -37.35 31.12 34.66
CA TYR A 183 -38.32 31.92 35.42
C TYR A 183 -39.47 31.01 35.85
N ILE A 184 -39.78 31.03 37.16
CA ILE A 184 -40.79 30.21 37.82
C ILE A 184 -41.76 31.14 38.57
N PRO A 185 -43.07 31.04 38.40
CA PRO A 185 -44.02 31.83 39.14
C PRO A 185 -43.96 31.57 40.63
N LEU A 186 -43.96 32.65 41.46
CA LEU A 186 -43.98 32.54 42.91
C LEU A 186 -45.29 33.09 43.52
N GLU A 187 -45.80 34.19 43.03
CA GLU A 187 -46.97 34.86 43.62
C GLU A 187 -47.88 35.46 42.56
N TRP A 188 -49.17 35.12 42.62
CA TRP A 188 -50.19 35.66 41.78
C TRP A 188 -51.17 36.43 42.63
N LYS A 189 -51.55 37.66 42.24
CA LYS A 189 -52.51 38.48 42.92
C LYS A 189 -53.52 39.01 41.89
N ASN A 190 -54.79 38.87 42.20
CA ASN A 190 -55.88 39.34 41.34
C ASN A 190 -55.73 38.78 39.87
N GLY A 191 -55.20 37.56 39.66
CA GLY A 191 -55.01 36.97 38.35
C GLY A 191 -53.81 37.52 37.57
N LYS A 192 -52.98 38.38 38.19
CA LYS A 192 -51.75 38.93 37.63
C LYS A 192 -50.53 38.37 38.32
N LEU A 193 -49.51 37.96 37.57
CA LEU A 193 -48.24 37.49 38.12
C LEU A 193 -47.46 38.67 38.72
N GLU A 194 -47.26 38.65 40.05
CA GLU A 194 -46.51 39.67 40.76
C GLU A 194 -45.06 39.30 40.98
N LYS A 195 -44.76 38.05 41.44
CA LYS A 195 -43.40 37.68 41.73
C LYS A 195 -43.02 36.40 40.99
N VAL A 196 -41.76 36.40 40.54
CA VAL A 196 -41.12 35.23 39.88
C VAL A 196 -39.78 34.92 40.53
N LEU A 197 -39.43 33.64 40.52
CA LEU A 197 -38.09 33.17 40.83
C LEU A 197 -37.31 33.02 39.53
N LEU A 198 -36.20 33.72 39.42
CA LEU A 198 -35.21 33.46 38.37
C LEU A 198 -34.12 32.55 38.93
N ALA A 199 -33.98 31.41 38.37
CA ALA A 199 -32.92 30.45 38.62
C ALA A 199 -31.93 30.45 37.44
N SER A 200 -30.64 30.61 37.71
CA SER A 200 -29.58 30.53 36.70
C SER A 200 -28.69 29.34 36.96
N MET A 201 -28.52 28.50 35.96
CA MET A 201 -27.69 27.31 36.00
C MET A 201 -26.51 27.48 35.06
N ASP A 202 -25.31 27.14 35.50
CA ASP A 202 -24.15 27.06 34.62
C ASP A 202 -24.15 25.72 33.88
N VAL A 203 -24.16 25.77 32.54
CA VAL A 203 -24.13 24.63 31.65
C VAL A 203 -22.93 24.69 30.70
N THR A 204 -21.86 25.35 31.15
CA THR A 204 -20.71 25.65 30.35
C THR A 204 -20.00 24.35 29.87
N GLN A 205 -19.88 23.37 30.78
CA GLN A 205 -19.20 22.09 30.43
C GLN A 205 -20.01 21.28 29.43
N GLU A 206 -21.30 21.14 29.69
CA GLU A 206 -22.23 20.42 28.82
C GLU A 206 -22.30 21.06 27.43
N LYS A 207 -22.37 22.38 27.39
CA LYS A 207 -22.48 23.10 26.10
C LYS A 207 -21.21 23.06 25.30
N LYS A 208 -20.05 23.16 25.95
CA LYS A 208 -18.76 22.98 25.27
C LYS A 208 -18.59 21.56 24.72
N ALA A 209 -18.93 20.55 25.51
CA ALA A 209 -18.88 19.16 25.05
C ALA A 209 -19.84 18.91 23.87
N GLU A 210 -21.04 19.52 23.89
CA GLU A 210 -21.99 19.47 22.76
C GLU A 210 -21.40 20.09 21.48
N ILE A 211 -20.78 21.28 21.62
CA ILE A 211 -20.16 21.97 20.47
C ILE A 211 -18.98 21.18 19.92
N GLU A 212 -18.09 20.70 20.80
CA GLU A 212 -16.94 19.85 20.38
C GLU A 212 -17.39 18.57 19.69
N SER A 213 -18.37 17.87 20.26
CA SER A 213 -18.95 16.67 19.67
C SER A 213 -19.57 16.93 18.29
N ARG A 214 -20.28 18.04 18.15
CA ARG A 214 -20.90 18.44 16.88
C ARG A 214 -19.84 18.82 15.83
N GLN A 215 -18.74 19.45 16.23
CA GLN A 215 -17.62 19.75 15.33
C GLN A 215 -16.93 18.48 14.88
N ALA A 216 -16.59 17.59 15.81
CA ALA A 216 -15.97 16.29 15.50
C ALA A 216 -16.83 15.44 14.56
N LEU A 217 -18.15 15.40 14.79
CA LEU A 217 -19.09 14.70 13.91
C LEU A 217 -19.11 15.30 12.51
N LYS A 218 -19.08 16.63 12.40
CA LYS A 218 -19.08 17.34 11.12
C LYS A 218 -17.79 17.07 10.33
N GLU A 219 -16.66 17.02 11.02
CA GLU A 219 -15.35 16.71 10.42
C GLU A 219 -15.31 15.23 9.97
N ALA A 220 -15.78 14.30 10.81
CA ALA A 220 -15.88 12.90 10.47
C ALA A 220 -16.81 12.65 9.27
N TYR A 221 -17.96 13.33 9.24
CA TYR A 221 -18.88 13.23 8.10
C TYR A 221 -18.26 13.75 6.80
N ARG A 222 -17.56 14.90 6.85
CA ARG A 222 -16.84 15.42 5.67
C ARG A 222 -15.75 14.48 5.19
N SER A 223 -14.99 13.90 6.09
CA SER A 223 -13.95 12.94 5.76
C SER A 223 -14.54 11.68 5.08
N ALA A 224 -15.63 11.14 5.65
CA ALA A 224 -16.32 9.98 5.08
C ALA A 224 -16.94 10.29 3.70
N GLU A 225 -17.50 11.48 3.52
CA GLU A 225 -18.08 11.92 2.24
C GLU A 225 -17.00 12.06 1.16
N ASN A 226 -15.86 12.66 1.50
CA ASN A 226 -14.71 12.78 0.59
C ASN A 226 -14.16 11.41 0.20
N ALA A 227 -14.02 10.49 1.16
CA ALA A 227 -13.57 9.11 0.89
C ALA A 227 -14.55 8.36 -0.03
N ASN A 228 -15.85 8.50 0.21
CA ASN A 228 -16.88 7.86 -0.63
C ASN A 228 -16.93 8.45 -2.05
N ARG A 229 -16.74 9.76 -2.17
CA ARG A 229 -16.64 10.43 -3.47
C ARG A 229 -15.42 9.95 -4.26
N ALA A 230 -14.25 9.91 -3.63
CA ALA A 230 -13.02 9.39 -4.22
C ALA A 230 -13.19 7.94 -4.69
N LYS A 231 -13.85 7.09 -3.86
CA LYS A 231 -14.16 5.70 -4.24
C LYS A 231 -15.08 5.61 -5.46
N THR A 232 -16.10 6.49 -5.56
CA THR A 232 -17.03 6.48 -6.70
C THR A 232 -16.34 6.95 -7.99
N GLU A 233 -15.53 8.00 -7.92
CA GLU A 233 -14.73 8.50 -9.03
C GLU A 233 -13.72 7.43 -9.50
N PHE A 234 -13.11 6.69 -8.57
CA PHE A 234 -12.27 5.55 -8.87
C PHE A 234 -12.97 4.48 -9.70
N LEU A 235 -14.12 3.97 -9.23
CA LEU A 235 -14.86 2.94 -9.94
C LEU A 235 -15.27 3.38 -11.36
N SER A 236 -15.59 4.66 -11.52
CA SER A 236 -15.91 5.25 -12.82
C SER A 236 -14.70 5.28 -13.75
N ASN A 237 -13.57 5.77 -13.25
CA ASN A 237 -12.32 5.87 -14.03
C ASN A 237 -11.79 4.47 -14.39
N MET A 238 -11.81 3.52 -13.44
CA MET A 238 -11.42 2.13 -13.68
C MET A 238 -12.27 1.46 -14.74
N SER A 239 -13.60 1.70 -14.72
CA SER A 239 -14.48 1.17 -15.75
C SER A 239 -14.12 1.70 -17.14
N HIS A 240 -13.72 2.98 -17.23
CA HIS A 240 -13.26 3.58 -18.48
C HIS A 240 -11.92 2.97 -18.93
N ASP A 241 -10.95 2.89 -18.03
CA ASP A 241 -9.59 2.43 -18.33
C ASP A 241 -9.53 0.92 -18.66
N ILE A 242 -10.43 0.12 -18.10
CA ILE A 242 -10.65 -1.29 -18.50
C ILE A 242 -11.34 -1.38 -19.86
N ARG A 243 -12.32 -0.53 -20.14
CA ARG A 243 -13.11 -0.58 -21.37
C ARG A 243 -12.26 -0.25 -22.61
N THR A 244 -11.32 0.69 -22.50
CA THR A 244 -10.49 1.15 -23.61
C THR A 244 -9.65 0.02 -24.22
N PRO A 245 -8.79 -0.72 -23.47
CA PRO A 245 -8.05 -1.84 -24.02
C PRO A 245 -8.95 -3.00 -24.46
N MET A 246 -10.04 -3.25 -23.75
CA MET A 246 -11.03 -4.28 -24.13
C MET A 246 -11.64 -3.98 -25.50
N ASN A 247 -12.06 -2.73 -25.74
CA ASN A 247 -12.60 -2.33 -27.05
C ASN A 247 -11.53 -2.40 -28.16
N ALA A 248 -10.28 -2.10 -27.82
CA ALA A 248 -9.16 -2.25 -28.76
C ALA A 248 -8.96 -3.72 -29.14
N ILE A 249 -8.96 -4.64 -28.17
CA ILE A 249 -8.86 -6.09 -28.41
C ILE A 249 -9.99 -6.56 -29.34
N VAL A 250 -11.25 -6.24 -28.99
CA VAL A 250 -12.43 -6.64 -29.78
C VAL A 250 -12.38 -6.04 -31.21
N GLY A 251 -12.02 -4.77 -31.33
CA GLY A 251 -11.91 -4.11 -32.63
C GLY A 251 -10.80 -4.66 -33.51
N LEU A 252 -9.61 -4.89 -32.93
CA LEU A 252 -8.48 -5.46 -33.65
C LEU A 252 -8.72 -6.92 -34.05
N THR A 253 -9.41 -7.70 -33.22
CA THR A 253 -9.84 -9.07 -33.57
C THR A 253 -10.77 -9.07 -34.78
N ALA A 254 -11.76 -8.16 -34.81
CA ALA A 254 -12.63 -8.00 -35.96
C ALA A 254 -11.88 -7.56 -37.25
N ILE A 255 -10.89 -6.64 -37.10
CA ILE A 255 -10.03 -6.20 -38.22
C ILE A 255 -9.16 -7.37 -38.72
N ALA A 256 -8.56 -8.15 -37.83
CA ALA A 256 -7.77 -9.33 -38.20
C ALA A 256 -8.62 -10.34 -38.95
N GLY A 257 -9.84 -10.64 -38.45
CA GLY A 257 -10.79 -11.54 -39.11
C GLY A 257 -11.26 -11.07 -40.48
N ALA A 258 -11.39 -9.77 -40.68
CA ALA A 258 -11.73 -9.17 -41.99
C ALA A 258 -10.56 -9.15 -43.00
N ASN A 259 -9.31 -9.33 -42.54
CA ASN A 259 -8.09 -9.26 -43.37
C ASN A 259 -7.27 -10.56 -43.34
N VAL A 260 -7.89 -11.70 -43.17
CA VAL A 260 -7.22 -13.02 -43.04
C VAL A 260 -6.26 -13.33 -44.20
N GLU A 261 -6.53 -12.80 -45.40
CA GLU A 261 -5.67 -12.99 -46.56
C GLU A 261 -4.38 -12.14 -46.50
N SER A 262 -4.27 -11.16 -45.64
CA SER A 262 -3.09 -10.31 -45.46
C SER A 262 -2.35 -10.67 -44.18
N GLN A 263 -1.33 -11.55 -44.31
CA GLN A 263 -0.55 -12.04 -43.18
C GLN A 263 0.09 -10.92 -42.37
N ASP A 264 0.68 -9.89 -43.02
CA ASP A 264 1.30 -8.75 -42.33
C ASP A 264 0.28 -7.99 -41.47
N ARG A 265 -0.94 -7.78 -42.01
CA ARG A 265 -2.00 -7.07 -41.28
C ARG A 265 -2.53 -7.86 -40.09
N VAL A 266 -2.64 -9.17 -40.24
CA VAL A 266 -3.03 -10.06 -39.14
C VAL A 266 -1.96 -10.05 -38.04
N ILE A 267 -0.68 -10.15 -38.40
CA ILE A 267 0.43 -10.10 -37.44
C ILE A 267 0.45 -8.76 -36.69
N GLU A 268 0.28 -7.65 -37.40
CA GLU A 268 0.17 -6.32 -36.77
C GLU A 268 -0.99 -6.24 -35.78
N CYS A 269 -2.17 -6.75 -36.15
CA CYS A 269 -3.34 -6.76 -35.26
C CYS A 269 -3.09 -7.65 -34.03
N LEU A 270 -2.52 -8.84 -34.19
CA LEU A 270 -2.19 -9.73 -33.07
C LEU A 270 -1.18 -9.11 -32.12
N GLY A 271 -0.15 -8.42 -32.63
CA GLY A 271 0.79 -7.67 -31.82
C GLY A 271 0.10 -6.61 -30.92
N LYS A 272 -0.78 -5.81 -31.53
CA LYS A 272 -1.56 -4.80 -30.80
C LYS A 272 -2.58 -5.39 -29.82
N ILE A 273 -3.18 -6.55 -30.14
CA ILE A 273 -4.06 -7.31 -29.21
C ILE A 273 -3.25 -7.76 -28.00
N THR A 274 -2.07 -8.31 -28.22
CA THR A 274 -1.18 -8.79 -27.14
C THR A 274 -0.77 -7.61 -26.21
N GLU A 275 -0.40 -6.47 -26.78
CA GLU A 275 -0.07 -5.27 -26.03
C GLU A 275 -1.25 -4.77 -25.20
N SER A 276 -2.44 -4.67 -25.81
CA SER A 276 -3.66 -4.24 -25.12
C SER A 276 -4.08 -5.22 -24.01
N SER A 277 -3.88 -6.51 -24.21
CA SER A 277 -4.15 -7.56 -23.22
C SER A 277 -3.19 -7.48 -22.02
N ARG A 278 -1.89 -7.27 -22.27
CA ARG A 278 -0.90 -7.06 -21.20
C ARG A 278 -1.22 -5.81 -20.38
N HIS A 279 -1.60 -4.73 -21.05
CA HIS A 279 -2.01 -3.50 -20.38
C HIS A 279 -3.23 -3.73 -19.48
N LEU A 280 -4.26 -4.44 -19.97
CA LEU A 280 -5.46 -4.78 -19.21
C LEU A 280 -5.14 -5.63 -17.97
N LEU A 281 -4.27 -6.64 -18.12
CA LEU A 281 -3.81 -7.49 -17.00
C LEU A 281 -3.06 -6.66 -15.95
N GLY A 282 -2.22 -5.72 -16.37
CA GLY A 282 -1.55 -4.78 -15.48
C GLY A 282 -2.53 -3.96 -14.63
N LEU A 283 -3.57 -3.39 -15.27
CA LEU A 283 -4.62 -2.63 -14.60
C LEU A 283 -5.38 -3.47 -13.55
N ILE A 284 -5.75 -4.70 -13.92
CA ILE A 284 -6.44 -5.63 -13.01
C ILE A 284 -5.56 -5.95 -11.79
N ASN A 285 -4.28 -6.23 -12.00
CA ASN A 285 -3.34 -6.53 -10.93
C ASN A 285 -3.13 -5.34 -9.98
N GLU A 286 -3.04 -4.10 -10.49
CA GLU A 286 -2.98 -2.90 -9.66
C GLU A 286 -4.22 -2.73 -8.77
N VAL A 287 -5.42 -3.00 -9.30
CA VAL A 287 -6.68 -2.95 -8.52
C VAL A 287 -6.69 -4.02 -7.44
N LEU A 288 -6.27 -5.24 -7.76
CA LEU A 288 -6.18 -6.35 -6.80
C LEU A 288 -5.16 -6.08 -5.70
N ASP A 289 -3.99 -5.53 -6.07
CA ASP A 289 -2.96 -5.13 -5.10
C ASP A 289 -3.51 -4.05 -4.15
N MET A 290 -4.20 -3.02 -4.69
CA MET A 290 -4.81 -1.97 -3.86
C MET A 290 -5.87 -2.53 -2.91
N ALA A 291 -6.74 -3.43 -3.38
CA ALA A 291 -7.75 -4.07 -2.52
C ALA A 291 -7.13 -4.91 -1.39
N ARG A 292 -6.00 -5.58 -1.65
CA ARG A 292 -5.25 -6.33 -0.62
C ARG A 292 -4.57 -5.40 0.39
N ILE A 293 -4.01 -4.28 -0.07
CA ILE A 293 -3.44 -3.25 0.79
C ILE A 293 -4.51 -2.67 1.72
N GLU A 294 -5.67 -2.24 1.18
CA GLU A 294 -6.77 -1.67 1.97
C GLU A 294 -7.34 -2.66 3.00
N SER A 295 -7.39 -3.94 2.66
CA SER A 295 -7.86 -4.98 3.58
C SER A 295 -6.80 -5.46 4.58
N GLY A 296 -5.56 -4.96 4.52
CA GLY A 296 -4.44 -5.39 5.37
C GLY A 296 -3.98 -6.84 5.14
N LYS A 297 -4.34 -7.41 3.99
CA LYS A 297 -4.03 -8.81 3.63
C LYS A 297 -2.78 -8.96 2.75
N MET A 298 -2.06 -7.87 2.47
CA MET A 298 -0.84 -7.95 1.69
C MET A 298 0.30 -8.44 2.57
N THR A 299 0.89 -9.58 2.20
CA THR A 299 2.09 -10.17 2.84
C THR A 299 3.27 -10.12 1.88
N LEU A 300 4.48 -10.04 2.40
CA LEU A 300 5.71 -10.06 1.64
C LEU A 300 6.32 -11.47 1.65
N ALA A 301 6.85 -11.89 0.52
CA ALA A 301 7.65 -13.11 0.43
C ALA A 301 9.02 -12.90 1.10
N GLN A 302 9.57 -13.98 1.63
CA GLN A 302 10.95 -14.03 2.13
C GLN A 302 11.71 -15.07 1.30
N GLU A 303 12.38 -14.59 0.26
CA GLU A 303 13.12 -15.42 -0.69
C GLU A 303 14.55 -14.91 -0.80
N ASP A 304 15.50 -15.84 -0.94
CA ASP A 304 16.88 -15.53 -1.21
C ASP A 304 17.03 -15.02 -2.65
N PHE A 305 17.62 -13.84 -2.83
CA PHE A 305 17.91 -13.30 -4.15
C PHE A 305 19.19 -12.47 -4.16
N ASN A 306 19.64 -12.09 -5.36
CA ASN A 306 20.80 -11.24 -5.55
C ASN A 306 20.40 -9.86 -6.11
N LEU A 307 20.95 -8.80 -5.54
CA LEU A 307 20.67 -7.42 -5.99
C LEU A 307 21.14 -7.20 -7.44
N SER A 308 22.19 -7.88 -7.90
CA SER A 308 22.62 -7.79 -9.30
C SER A 308 21.56 -8.28 -10.27
N GLU A 309 20.87 -9.39 -9.95
CA GLU A 309 19.79 -9.94 -10.78
C GLU A 309 18.57 -9.01 -10.79
N LEU A 310 18.24 -8.42 -9.63
CA LEU A 310 17.18 -7.43 -9.52
C LEU A 310 17.41 -6.21 -10.43
N VAL A 311 18.64 -5.68 -10.40
CA VAL A 311 19.00 -4.51 -11.24
C VAL A 311 19.01 -4.88 -12.72
N ASP A 312 19.54 -6.04 -13.09
CA ASP A 312 19.53 -6.51 -14.48
C ASP A 312 18.12 -6.66 -15.04
N ASN A 313 17.22 -7.26 -14.25
CA ASN A 313 15.82 -7.41 -14.63
C ASN A 313 15.14 -6.04 -14.82
N LEU A 314 15.40 -5.09 -13.91
CA LEU A 314 14.89 -3.73 -14.02
C LEU A 314 15.35 -3.05 -15.31
N ILE A 315 16.64 -3.15 -15.64
CA ILE A 315 17.20 -2.56 -16.85
C ILE A 315 16.62 -3.22 -18.09
N THR A 316 16.56 -4.54 -18.12
CA THR A 316 16.01 -5.31 -19.26
C THR A 316 14.56 -4.90 -19.56
N LEU A 317 13.77 -4.63 -18.52
CA LEU A 317 12.38 -4.20 -18.68
C LEU A 317 12.23 -2.74 -19.11
N THR A 318 13.15 -1.85 -18.72
CA THR A 318 13.01 -0.41 -18.95
C THR A 318 13.77 0.09 -20.18
N LYS A 319 14.86 -0.57 -20.55
CA LYS A 319 15.74 -0.20 -21.66
C LYS A 319 15.01 0.00 -23.01
N PRO A 320 14.12 -0.92 -23.46
CA PRO A 320 13.44 -0.73 -24.74
C PRO A 320 12.65 0.58 -24.82
N VAL A 321 12.02 0.98 -23.71
CA VAL A 321 11.23 2.21 -23.62
C VAL A 321 12.13 3.44 -23.52
N LEU A 322 13.26 3.34 -22.81
CA LEU A 322 14.28 4.39 -22.75
C LEU A 322 14.86 4.69 -24.14
N ASP A 323 15.16 3.64 -24.93
CA ASP A 323 15.70 3.78 -26.27
C ASP A 323 14.68 4.35 -27.26
N GLU A 324 13.40 3.96 -27.16
CA GLU A 324 12.30 4.52 -27.95
C GLU A 324 12.20 6.05 -27.79
N HIS A 325 12.32 6.54 -26.55
CA HIS A 325 12.31 7.96 -26.21
C HIS A 325 13.69 8.64 -26.31
N LYS A 326 14.73 7.89 -26.68
CA LYS A 326 16.12 8.36 -26.81
C LYS A 326 16.65 9.05 -25.56
N HIS A 327 16.25 8.55 -24.36
CA HIS A 327 16.74 9.06 -23.09
C HIS A 327 18.20 8.66 -22.85
N ASN A 328 18.96 9.57 -22.28
CA ASN A 328 20.28 9.24 -21.72
C ASN A 328 20.06 8.59 -20.36
N PHE A 329 20.47 7.34 -20.22
CA PHE A 329 20.29 6.58 -18.99
C PHE A 329 21.62 6.21 -18.36
N ASP A 330 21.86 6.72 -17.13
CA ASP A 330 23.06 6.47 -16.36
C ASP A 330 22.75 5.62 -15.12
N ILE A 331 23.63 4.65 -14.82
CA ILE A 331 23.48 3.76 -13.67
C ILE A 331 24.73 3.84 -12.80
N HIS A 332 24.52 4.12 -11.51
CA HIS A 332 25.60 4.19 -10.53
C HIS A 332 25.37 3.19 -9.39
N ILE A 333 26.33 2.33 -9.18
CA ILE A 333 26.38 1.42 -8.03
C ILE A 333 27.49 1.87 -7.10
N ASN A 334 27.10 2.30 -5.89
CA ASN A 334 28.03 2.81 -4.89
C ASN A 334 28.02 1.88 -3.68
N ARG A 335 29.22 1.37 -3.32
CA ARG A 335 29.49 0.62 -2.07
C ARG A 335 28.40 -0.41 -1.70
N ILE A 336 28.25 -1.45 -2.50
CA ILE A 336 27.43 -2.60 -2.10
C ILE A 336 28.38 -3.69 -1.56
N GLU A 337 28.37 -3.90 -0.25
CA GLU A 337 29.15 -4.95 0.41
C GLU A 337 28.38 -6.29 0.41
N HIS A 338 27.07 -6.23 0.52
CA HIS A 338 26.19 -7.39 0.59
C HIS A 338 25.20 -7.41 -0.57
N GLU A 339 25.49 -8.23 -1.59
CA GLU A 339 24.62 -8.39 -2.77
C GLU A 339 23.56 -9.50 -2.58
N ALA A 340 23.87 -10.49 -1.74
CA ALA A 340 23.01 -11.64 -1.46
C ALA A 340 22.13 -11.34 -0.25
N VAL A 341 20.84 -11.17 -0.51
CA VAL A 341 19.85 -10.70 0.48
C VAL A 341 18.59 -11.59 0.45
N CYS A 342 17.76 -11.45 1.47
CA CYS A 342 16.47 -12.13 1.58
C CYS A 342 15.34 -11.10 1.64
N GLY A 343 14.27 -11.32 0.87
CA GLY A 343 13.11 -10.44 0.78
C GLY A 343 12.24 -10.76 -0.42
N ASP A 344 11.28 -9.89 -0.73
CA ASP A 344 10.38 -10.03 -1.88
C ASP A 344 10.92 -9.28 -3.10
N SER A 345 11.75 -9.97 -3.89
CA SER A 345 12.40 -9.41 -5.09
C SER A 345 11.37 -8.91 -6.12
N LEU A 346 10.23 -9.61 -6.27
CA LEU A 346 9.19 -9.26 -7.23
C LEU A 346 8.50 -7.94 -6.85
N ARG A 347 8.21 -7.75 -5.57
CA ARG A 347 7.61 -6.50 -5.07
C ARG A 347 8.58 -5.33 -5.11
N ILE A 348 9.86 -5.56 -4.83
CA ILE A 348 10.90 -4.55 -5.00
C ILE A 348 11.00 -4.15 -6.48
N GLN A 349 11.04 -5.12 -7.39
CA GLN A 349 11.04 -4.87 -8.83
C GLN A 349 9.80 -4.08 -9.27
N GLN A 350 8.62 -4.41 -8.77
CA GLN A 350 7.37 -3.70 -9.05
C GLN A 350 7.47 -2.21 -8.66
N VAL A 351 8.02 -1.90 -7.48
CA VAL A 351 8.26 -0.51 -7.04
C VAL A 351 9.15 0.22 -8.04
N PHE A 352 10.31 -0.35 -8.39
CA PHE A 352 11.27 0.36 -9.25
C PHE A 352 10.84 0.45 -10.71
N VAL A 353 10.16 -0.57 -11.25
CA VAL A 353 9.56 -0.50 -12.60
C VAL A 353 8.53 0.64 -12.66
N ASN A 354 7.69 0.78 -11.64
CA ASN A 354 6.73 1.87 -11.58
C ASN A 354 7.41 3.26 -11.48
N LEU A 355 8.42 3.40 -10.64
CA LEU A 355 9.16 4.66 -10.51
C LEU A 355 9.92 5.02 -11.78
N MET A 356 10.59 4.04 -12.41
CA MET A 356 11.30 4.23 -13.69
C MET A 356 10.34 4.57 -14.84
N SER A 357 9.21 3.85 -14.93
CA SER A 357 8.17 4.15 -15.93
C SER A 357 7.66 5.59 -15.79
N ASN A 358 7.48 6.08 -14.55
CA ASN A 358 7.12 7.48 -14.32
C ASN A 358 8.23 8.43 -14.75
N ALA A 359 9.50 8.17 -14.41
CA ALA A 359 10.62 9.01 -14.84
C ALA A 359 10.71 9.09 -16.38
N ILE A 360 10.59 7.95 -17.09
CA ILE A 360 10.59 7.90 -18.55
C ILE A 360 9.42 8.72 -19.13
N LYS A 361 8.23 8.52 -18.60
CA LYS A 361 6.99 9.12 -19.07
C LYS A 361 6.94 10.64 -18.93
N TYR A 362 7.54 11.17 -17.86
CA TYR A 362 7.50 12.60 -17.54
C TYR A 362 8.78 13.36 -17.92
N THR A 363 9.75 12.68 -18.51
CA THR A 363 10.95 13.28 -19.08
C THR A 363 10.75 13.48 -20.58
N PRO A 364 11.02 14.67 -21.15
CA PRO A 364 10.97 14.88 -22.59
C PRO A 364 11.98 14.00 -23.33
N ASP A 365 11.68 13.60 -24.57
CA ASP A 365 12.56 12.81 -25.42
C ASP A 365 13.99 13.37 -25.45
N GLY A 366 14.98 12.53 -25.29
CA GLY A 366 16.39 12.91 -25.20
C GLY A 366 16.81 13.48 -23.84
N GLY A 367 15.93 13.44 -22.83
CA GLY A 367 16.28 13.85 -21.46
C GLY A 367 17.17 12.84 -20.74
N ASN A 368 17.58 13.21 -19.52
CA ASN A 368 18.50 12.41 -18.69
C ASN A 368 17.75 11.75 -17.55
N ILE A 369 18.00 10.48 -17.35
CA ILE A 369 17.48 9.68 -16.21
C ILE A 369 18.66 8.96 -15.57
N THR A 370 18.81 9.09 -14.26
CA THR A 370 19.87 8.44 -13.49
C THR A 370 19.26 7.49 -12.47
N PHE A 371 19.75 6.26 -12.44
CA PHE A 371 19.43 5.28 -11.41
C PHE A 371 20.65 5.01 -10.56
N SER A 372 20.55 5.08 -9.24
CA SER A 372 21.65 4.75 -8.36
C SER A 372 21.21 3.87 -7.20
N ILE A 373 22.12 3.00 -6.76
CA ILE A 373 21.96 2.15 -5.57
C ILE A 373 23.19 2.28 -4.68
N GLU A 374 22.98 2.40 -3.38
CA GLU A 374 24.03 2.48 -2.38
C GLU A 374 23.63 1.72 -1.12
N GLU A 375 24.55 0.91 -0.57
CA GLU A 375 24.39 0.33 0.75
C GLU A 375 24.86 1.33 1.79
N LYS A 376 23.95 1.72 2.69
CA LYS A 376 24.25 2.67 3.79
C LYS A 376 24.64 1.92 5.04
N PRO A 377 25.63 2.43 5.80
CA PRO A 377 25.96 1.86 7.11
C PRO A 377 24.74 1.95 8.01
N ASN A 378 24.42 0.84 8.66
CA ASN A 378 23.36 0.74 9.65
C ASN A 378 23.89 0.11 10.94
N GLY A 379 23.12 0.21 12.04
CA GLY A 379 23.51 -0.35 13.34
C GLY A 379 23.16 -1.82 13.52
N PHE A 380 22.63 -2.51 12.49
CA PHE A 380 22.15 -3.89 12.56
C PHE A 380 23.07 -4.82 11.77
N SER A 381 23.57 -5.88 12.40
CA SER A 381 24.49 -6.84 11.77
C SER A 381 23.80 -7.85 10.84
N GLU A 382 22.48 -7.99 10.94
CA GLU A 382 21.70 -8.96 10.14
C GLU A 382 20.86 -8.32 9.03
N LEU A 383 20.85 -6.97 8.94
CA LEU A 383 20.09 -6.22 7.96
C LEU A 383 21.01 -5.32 7.13
N GLY A 384 20.91 -5.36 5.82
CA GLY A 384 21.46 -4.36 4.91
C GLY A 384 20.49 -3.19 4.72
N CYS A 385 20.99 -1.96 4.71
CA CYS A 385 20.22 -0.76 4.40
C CYS A 385 20.57 -0.30 3.00
N TYR A 386 19.63 -0.38 2.07
CA TYR A 386 19.85 -0.03 0.67
C TYR A 386 19.06 1.21 0.31
N GLU A 387 19.76 2.19 -0.24
CA GLU A 387 19.20 3.43 -0.75
C GLU A 387 19.23 3.41 -2.28
N PHE A 388 18.06 3.41 -2.89
CA PHE A 388 17.88 3.51 -4.33
C PHE A 388 17.42 4.91 -4.68
N THR A 389 18.03 5.51 -5.69
CA THR A 389 17.66 6.85 -6.15
C THR A 389 17.38 6.84 -7.64
N ILE A 390 16.26 7.42 -8.03
CA ILE A 390 15.90 7.69 -9.41
C ILE A 390 15.81 9.21 -9.57
N GLU A 391 16.58 9.76 -10.49
CA GLU A 391 16.63 11.20 -10.75
C GLU A 391 16.41 11.46 -12.23
N ASP A 392 15.47 12.35 -12.55
CA ASP A 392 15.14 12.77 -13.90
C ASP A 392 15.21 14.30 -14.03
N ASN A 393 15.46 14.78 -15.25
CA ASN A 393 15.41 16.19 -15.59
C ASN A 393 14.09 16.59 -16.29
N GLY A 394 13.01 15.91 -15.98
CA GLY A 394 11.69 16.06 -16.57
C GLY A 394 10.92 17.30 -16.11
N ILE A 395 9.60 17.24 -16.28
CA ILE A 395 8.70 18.37 -15.97
C ILE A 395 8.62 18.72 -14.49
N GLY A 396 9.02 17.80 -13.59
CA GLY A 396 8.88 17.98 -12.15
C GLY A 396 7.44 18.09 -11.67
N MET A 397 7.25 18.37 -10.38
CA MET A 397 5.95 18.41 -9.71
C MET A 397 5.74 19.70 -8.94
N SER A 398 4.50 20.20 -8.90
CA SER A 398 4.12 21.32 -8.05
C SER A 398 4.11 20.93 -6.57
N PRO A 399 4.33 21.87 -5.63
CA PRO A 399 4.29 21.59 -4.19
C PRO A 399 2.92 21.07 -3.72
N GLU A 400 1.83 21.46 -4.38
CA GLU A 400 0.48 21.00 -4.09
C GLU A 400 0.33 19.53 -4.47
N PHE A 401 0.79 19.12 -5.65
CA PHE A 401 0.72 17.74 -6.11
C PHE A 401 1.63 16.82 -5.30
N GLN A 402 2.81 17.26 -4.89
CA GLN A 402 3.72 16.47 -4.04
C GLN A 402 3.06 16.03 -2.72
N LYS A 403 2.10 16.79 -2.19
CA LYS A 403 1.38 16.42 -0.94
C LYS A 403 0.41 15.26 -1.14
N ILE A 404 -0.14 15.11 -2.34
CA ILE A 404 -1.19 14.14 -2.66
C ILE A 404 -0.73 13.06 -3.64
N MET A 405 0.50 13.10 -4.16
CA MET A 405 0.99 12.15 -5.18
C MET A 405 0.97 10.69 -4.74
N PHE A 406 0.96 10.44 -3.45
CA PHE A 406 0.84 9.10 -2.86
C PHE A 406 -0.59 8.73 -2.46
N ASP A 407 -1.53 9.65 -2.59
CA ASP A 407 -2.93 9.32 -2.35
C ASP A 407 -3.43 8.49 -3.54
N PRO A 408 -4.19 7.44 -3.30
CA PRO A 408 -4.75 6.64 -4.40
C PRO A 408 -5.50 7.52 -5.41
N PHE A 409 -5.28 7.25 -6.70
CA PHE A 409 -5.96 7.93 -7.82
C PHE A 409 -5.55 9.38 -8.07
N SER A 410 -4.54 9.89 -7.40
CA SER A 410 -4.05 11.24 -7.59
C SER A 410 -3.34 11.38 -8.94
N ARG A 411 -3.74 12.40 -9.70
CA ARG A 411 -3.14 12.77 -11.00
C ARG A 411 -2.90 14.27 -11.03
N ALA A 412 -1.83 14.71 -11.69
CA ALA A 412 -1.58 16.13 -11.87
C ALA A 412 -2.58 16.70 -12.92
N ASP A 413 -3.38 17.68 -12.50
CA ASP A 413 -4.35 18.41 -13.36
C ASP A 413 -3.62 19.44 -14.26
N ASP A 414 -2.80 19.00 -15.19
CA ASP A 414 -2.24 19.90 -16.18
C ASP A 414 -2.81 19.56 -17.58
N HIS A 415 -3.37 20.55 -18.28
CA HIS A 415 -3.95 20.40 -19.61
C HIS A 415 -2.95 19.85 -20.65
N ARG A 416 -1.64 19.82 -20.33
CA ARG A 416 -0.59 19.23 -21.16
C ARG A 416 -0.38 17.74 -20.88
N THR A 417 -0.75 17.24 -19.70
CA THR A 417 -0.60 15.84 -19.29
C THR A 417 -1.85 15.00 -19.56
N THR A 418 -2.94 15.57 -20.06
CA THR A 418 -4.21 14.87 -20.37
C THR A 418 -4.06 13.76 -21.43
N ARG A 419 -2.93 13.66 -22.12
CA ARG A 419 -2.64 12.58 -23.08
C ARG A 419 -1.88 11.41 -22.45
N VAL A 420 -1.43 11.54 -21.20
CA VAL A 420 -0.56 10.56 -20.56
C VAL A 420 -1.42 9.61 -19.74
N GLN A 421 -1.64 8.37 -20.23
CA GLN A 421 -2.42 7.33 -19.57
C GLN A 421 -1.75 6.86 -18.26
N GLY A 422 -2.55 6.61 -17.22
CA GLY A 422 -2.12 6.03 -15.95
C GLY A 422 -3.26 5.97 -14.94
N THR A 423 -3.26 4.95 -14.10
CA THR A 423 -4.29 4.67 -13.08
C THR A 423 -4.26 5.61 -11.89
N GLY A 424 -3.10 6.21 -11.60
CA GLY A 424 -2.85 6.93 -10.34
C GLY A 424 -2.71 6.02 -9.12
N LEU A 425 -2.60 4.70 -9.31
CA LEU A 425 -2.41 3.72 -8.23
C LEU A 425 -0.93 3.40 -7.97
N GLY A 426 -0.09 3.44 -8.98
CA GLY A 426 1.29 2.98 -8.91
C GLY A 426 2.09 3.60 -7.77
N MET A 427 2.02 4.93 -7.57
CA MET A 427 2.72 5.62 -6.48
C MET A 427 2.21 5.22 -5.10
N ALA A 428 0.89 5.07 -4.94
CA ALA A 428 0.26 4.62 -3.71
C ALA A 428 0.68 3.17 -3.38
N ILE A 429 0.65 2.27 -4.35
CA ILE A 429 1.10 0.88 -4.22
C ILE A 429 2.60 0.83 -3.84
N SER A 430 3.45 1.60 -4.54
CA SER A 430 4.89 1.67 -4.26
C SER A 430 5.17 2.11 -2.82
N ARG A 431 4.49 3.16 -2.34
CA ARG A 431 4.62 3.62 -0.95
C ARG A 431 4.20 2.55 0.06
N ASN A 432 3.09 1.86 -0.20
CA ASN A 432 2.61 0.80 0.69
C ASN A 432 3.55 -0.40 0.74
N ILE A 433 4.07 -0.86 -0.42
CA ILE A 433 5.07 -1.93 -0.48
C ILE A 433 6.32 -1.55 0.33
N VAL A 434 6.86 -0.34 0.10
CA VAL A 434 8.05 0.15 0.83
C VAL A 434 7.77 0.26 2.33
N ASN A 435 6.59 0.74 2.74
CA ASN A 435 6.20 0.79 4.16
C ASN A 435 6.11 -0.61 4.79
N LEU A 436 5.57 -1.61 4.06
CA LEU A 436 5.54 -3.01 4.52
C LEU A 436 6.96 -3.58 4.71
N MET A 437 7.95 -3.10 3.93
CA MET A 437 9.37 -3.42 4.08
C MET A 437 10.07 -2.58 5.15
N ASN A 438 9.34 -1.85 6.00
CA ASN A 438 9.87 -0.89 6.97
C ASN A 438 10.78 0.18 6.36
N GLY A 439 10.63 0.44 5.07
CA GLY A 439 11.38 1.41 4.31
C GLY A 439 10.75 2.80 4.28
N THR A 440 11.38 3.71 3.54
CA THR A 440 10.88 5.09 3.33
C THR A 440 11.04 5.52 1.88
N ILE A 441 10.09 6.32 1.39
CA ILE A 441 10.18 7.01 0.10
C ILE A 441 10.25 8.51 0.35
N LYS A 442 11.28 9.16 -0.20
CA LYS A 442 11.44 10.62 -0.19
C LYS A 442 11.40 11.13 -1.61
N VAL A 443 10.75 12.27 -1.81
CA VAL A 443 10.61 12.92 -3.11
C VAL A 443 11.11 14.35 -2.99
N ASP A 444 12.03 14.72 -3.87
CA ASP A 444 12.50 16.08 -4.07
C ASP A 444 12.24 16.45 -5.52
N SER A 445 11.33 17.37 -5.75
CA SER A 445 10.91 17.76 -7.10
C SER A 445 10.65 19.24 -7.19
N THR A 446 11.06 19.81 -8.30
CA THR A 446 10.81 21.23 -8.61
C THR A 446 10.23 21.30 -10.01
N LEU A 447 9.13 22.02 -10.15
CA LEU A 447 8.46 22.18 -11.44
C LEU A 447 9.45 22.72 -12.50
N HIS A 448 9.51 22.05 -13.66
CA HIS A 448 10.42 22.29 -14.78
C HIS A 448 11.92 22.09 -14.50
N LYS A 449 12.28 21.39 -13.42
CA LYS A 449 13.68 21.04 -13.13
C LYS A 449 13.91 19.54 -13.02
N GLY A 450 12.84 18.76 -12.86
CA GLY A 450 12.90 17.31 -12.71
C GLY A 450 12.51 16.83 -11.33
N THR A 451 12.68 15.53 -11.13
CA THR A 451 12.31 14.84 -9.90
C THR A 451 13.42 13.91 -9.45
N LYS A 452 13.66 13.89 -8.15
CA LYS A 452 14.52 12.92 -7.48
C LYS A 452 13.71 12.14 -6.45
N ILE A 453 13.62 10.83 -6.64
CA ILE A 453 12.94 9.91 -5.72
C ILE A 453 13.98 9.02 -5.07
N THR A 454 14.02 9.01 -3.74
CA THR A 454 14.91 8.18 -2.95
C THR A 454 14.09 7.17 -2.15
N VAL A 455 14.35 5.90 -2.36
CA VAL A 455 13.72 4.77 -1.67
C VAL A 455 14.76 4.10 -0.79
N THR A 456 14.49 4.02 0.50
CA THR A 456 15.34 3.28 1.45
C THR A 456 14.59 2.03 1.91
N ILE A 457 15.20 0.86 1.76
CA ILE A 457 14.65 -0.42 2.22
C ILE A 457 15.68 -1.17 3.08
N TYR A 458 15.17 -2.03 3.96
CA TYR A 458 15.98 -2.90 4.80
C TYR A 458 15.73 -4.35 4.40
N LEU A 459 16.82 -5.08 4.07
CA LEU A 459 16.77 -6.46 3.64
C LEU A 459 17.62 -7.33 4.57
N GLU A 460 17.15 -8.53 4.86
CA GLU A 460 17.94 -9.49 5.64
C GLU A 460 19.14 -9.97 4.83
N LEU A 461 20.29 -10.07 5.47
CA LEU A 461 21.51 -10.57 4.84
C LEU A 461 21.49 -12.10 4.84
N GLN A 462 21.85 -12.71 3.72
CA GLN A 462 21.99 -14.17 3.65
C GLN A 462 23.15 -14.63 4.53
N LYS A 463 22.92 -15.62 5.39
CA LYS A 463 23.88 -16.14 6.37
C LYS A 463 25.02 -16.98 5.78
N LYS A 464 25.16 -17.05 4.46
CA LYS A 464 26.28 -17.76 3.84
C LYS A 464 27.53 -16.88 3.85
N GLU A 465 28.42 -17.08 4.83
CA GLU A 465 29.82 -16.74 4.68
C GLU A 465 30.36 -17.53 3.47
N LYS A 466 30.52 -16.84 2.34
CA LYS A 466 31.31 -17.41 1.24
C LYS A 466 32.77 -17.36 1.70
N GLU A 467 33.35 -18.51 2.00
CA GLU A 467 34.81 -18.63 2.08
C GLU A 467 35.42 -17.97 0.82
N PRO A 468 36.47 -17.16 0.97
CA PRO A 468 37.15 -16.59 -0.19
C PRO A 468 37.55 -17.71 -1.15
N ASP A 469 37.26 -17.49 -2.43
CA ASP A 469 37.50 -18.49 -3.47
C ASP A 469 38.98 -18.74 -3.64
N ARG A 470 39.47 -19.88 -3.12
CA ARG A 470 40.91 -20.23 -3.11
C ARG A 470 41.49 -20.26 -4.51
N ASP A 471 40.69 -20.56 -5.53
CA ASP A 471 41.11 -20.67 -6.93
C ASP A 471 41.37 -19.30 -7.59
N LEU A 472 40.77 -18.24 -7.06
CA LEU A 472 40.91 -16.87 -7.56
C LEU A 472 41.91 -16.04 -6.75
N MET A 473 42.41 -16.55 -5.63
CA MET A 473 43.31 -15.77 -4.74
C MET A 473 44.65 -15.43 -5.41
N ASN A 474 45.01 -14.15 -5.31
CA ASN A 474 46.29 -13.59 -5.79
C ASN A 474 46.52 -13.67 -7.31
N LEU A 475 45.50 -13.97 -8.10
CA LEU A 475 45.61 -13.95 -9.56
C LEU A 475 45.79 -12.49 -10.06
N PRO A 476 46.74 -12.18 -10.96
CA PRO A 476 46.95 -10.84 -11.47
C PRO A 476 45.92 -10.48 -12.57
N VAL A 477 45.17 -9.42 -12.41
CA VAL A 477 44.22 -8.92 -13.40
C VAL A 477 44.54 -7.48 -13.77
N LEU A 478 44.48 -7.15 -15.07
CA LEU A 478 44.62 -5.80 -15.59
C LEU A 478 43.26 -5.21 -15.88
N VAL A 479 42.99 -4.02 -15.35
CA VAL A 479 41.76 -3.21 -15.64
C VAL A 479 42.14 -2.06 -16.55
N VAL A 480 41.34 -1.81 -17.59
CA VAL A 480 41.57 -0.76 -18.58
C VAL A 480 40.28 0.03 -18.74
N ASP A 481 40.30 1.29 -18.35
CA ASP A 481 39.16 2.20 -18.43
C ASP A 481 39.73 3.62 -18.48
N ASP A 482 39.19 4.52 -19.26
CA ASP A 482 39.67 5.91 -19.38
C ASP A 482 39.25 6.77 -18.16
N ASP A 483 38.27 6.31 -17.38
CA ASP A 483 37.91 6.91 -16.09
C ASP A 483 38.65 6.26 -14.94
N LYS A 484 39.51 7.06 -14.30
CA LYS A 484 40.29 6.65 -13.11
C LYS A 484 39.36 6.16 -11.97
N THR A 485 38.20 6.76 -11.79
CA THR A 485 37.24 6.41 -10.73
C THR A 485 36.69 5.00 -10.96
N CYS A 486 36.35 4.67 -12.21
CA CYS A 486 35.92 3.34 -12.60
C CYS A 486 37.02 2.30 -12.39
N CYS A 487 38.27 2.62 -12.76
CA CYS A 487 39.43 1.76 -12.48
C CYS A 487 39.58 1.45 -10.98
N GLU A 488 39.59 2.51 -10.16
CA GLU A 488 39.75 2.37 -8.70
C GLU A 488 38.62 1.57 -8.05
N SER A 489 37.39 1.75 -8.49
CA SER A 489 36.21 0.98 -8.04
C SER A 489 36.33 -0.50 -8.43
N THR A 490 36.68 -0.78 -9.68
CA THR A 490 36.87 -2.16 -10.17
C THR A 490 38.01 -2.88 -9.40
N ILE A 491 39.12 -2.17 -9.14
CA ILE A 491 40.22 -2.72 -8.33
C ILE A 491 39.81 -2.98 -6.89
N ALA A 492 38.99 -2.12 -6.29
CA ALA A 492 38.44 -2.35 -4.95
C ALA A 492 37.59 -3.63 -4.91
N THR A 493 36.74 -3.82 -5.89
CA THR A 493 35.91 -5.04 -6.04
C THR A 493 36.77 -6.30 -6.25
N LEU A 494 37.79 -6.24 -7.09
CA LEU A 494 38.76 -7.35 -7.30
C LEU A 494 39.50 -7.71 -6.00
N LYS A 495 39.91 -6.72 -5.23
CA LYS A 495 40.57 -6.93 -3.95
C LYS A 495 39.70 -7.62 -2.91
N GLU A 496 38.41 -7.32 -2.88
CA GLU A 496 37.42 -7.99 -2.03
C GLU A 496 37.24 -9.47 -2.38
N ILE A 497 37.43 -9.84 -3.66
CA ILE A 497 37.43 -11.24 -4.14
C ILE A 497 38.75 -11.95 -3.83
N GLY A 498 39.80 -11.20 -3.43
CA GLY A 498 41.13 -11.74 -3.18
C GLY A 498 42.07 -11.70 -4.40
N ILE A 499 41.69 -10.98 -5.46
CA ILE A 499 42.44 -10.85 -6.71
C ILE A 499 43.36 -9.63 -6.66
N THR A 500 44.58 -9.75 -7.25
CA THR A 500 45.52 -8.62 -7.35
C THR A 500 45.26 -7.88 -8.66
N GLY A 501 44.69 -6.66 -8.57
CA GLY A 501 44.41 -5.83 -9.73
C GLY A 501 45.44 -4.74 -9.98
N GLU A 502 45.77 -4.51 -11.24
CA GLU A 502 46.49 -3.33 -11.76
C GLU A 502 45.58 -2.61 -12.75
N TRP A 503 45.77 -1.31 -12.96
CA TRP A 503 44.97 -0.57 -13.91
C TRP A 503 45.81 0.38 -14.77
N VAL A 504 45.26 0.68 -15.97
CA VAL A 504 45.77 1.65 -16.93
C VAL A 504 44.62 2.45 -17.54
N LEU A 505 44.91 3.66 -18.02
CA LEU A 505 43.87 4.59 -18.52
C LEU A 505 43.69 4.58 -20.05
N SER A 506 44.37 3.69 -20.78
CA SER A 506 44.23 3.63 -22.25
C SER A 506 44.50 2.23 -22.79
N GLY A 507 43.85 1.92 -23.91
CA GLY A 507 44.07 0.67 -24.63
C GLY A 507 45.51 0.48 -25.08
N LYS A 508 46.19 1.58 -25.49
CA LYS A 508 47.60 1.53 -25.93
C LYS A 508 48.55 1.10 -24.78
N GLU A 509 48.36 1.67 -23.63
CA GLU A 509 49.17 1.29 -22.43
C GLU A 509 48.86 -0.15 -22.04
N ALA A 510 47.61 -0.61 -22.14
CA ALA A 510 47.21 -1.98 -21.86
C ALA A 510 47.97 -2.98 -22.77
N VAL A 511 47.99 -2.73 -24.08
CA VAL A 511 48.71 -3.57 -25.05
C VAL A 511 50.21 -3.66 -24.72
N GLU A 512 50.83 -2.55 -24.42
CA GLU A 512 52.26 -2.53 -24.08
C GLU A 512 52.55 -3.25 -22.75
N ARG A 513 51.70 -3.06 -21.74
CA ARG A 513 51.85 -3.70 -20.43
C ARG A 513 51.64 -5.20 -20.49
N CYS A 514 50.62 -5.65 -21.21
CA CYS A 514 50.38 -7.07 -21.47
C CYS A 514 51.56 -7.70 -22.22
N TYR A 515 52.08 -7.06 -23.25
CA TYR A 515 53.24 -7.56 -24.01
C TYR A 515 54.49 -7.64 -23.16
N ALA A 516 54.83 -6.62 -22.37
CA ALA A 516 55.99 -6.62 -21.48
C ALA A 516 55.95 -7.75 -20.43
N ARG A 517 54.75 -8.07 -19.87
CA ARG A 517 54.60 -9.18 -18.93
C ARG A 517 54.65 -10.53 -19.61
N HIS A 518 54.16 -10.63 -20.84
CA HIS A 518 54.23 -11.84 -21.65
C HIS A 518 55.70 -12.23 -21.97
N GLU A 519 56.50 -11.28 -22.34
CA GLU A 519 57.95 -11.49 -22.57
C GLU A 519 58.67 -12.02 -21.30
N LEU A 520 58.20 -11.60 -20.11
CA LEU A 520 58.73 -12.05 -18.82
C LEU A 520 58.09 -13.39 -18.36
N LYS A 521 57.21 -14.00 -19.14
CA LYS A 521 56.46 -15.21 -18.79
C LYS A 521 55.67 -15.06 -17.47
N ASN A 522 55.16 -13.89 -17.23
CA ASN A 522 54.37 -13.53 -16.03
C ASN A 522 53.07 -12.84 -16.45
N ASP A 523 52.29 -13.55 -17.24
CA ASP A 523 51.04 -13.07 -17.85
C ASP A 523 49.98 -12.66 -16.81
N TYR A 524 49.13 -11.75 -17.19
CA TYR A 524 47.91 -11.53 -16.44
C TYR A 524 46.96 -12.75 -16.56
N PHE A 525 46.29 -13.06 -15.47
CA PHE A 525 45.22 -14.08 -15.47
C PHE A 525 44.06 -13.69 -16.38
N ALA A 526 43.67 -12.40 -16.38
CA ALA A 526 42.65 -11.84 -17.24
C ALA A 526 42.91 -10.34 -17.46
N VAL A 527 42.34 -9.81 -18.58
CA VAL A 527 42.30 -8.39 -18.88
C VAL A 527 40.85 -7.96 -18.96
N ILE A 528 40.48 -6.94 -18.19
CA ILE A 528 39.14 -6.34 -18.17
C ILE A 528 39.23 -5.02 -18.91
N LEU A 529 38.53 -4.85 -20.00
CA LEU A 529 38.58 -3.69 -20.88
C LEU A 529 37.26 -2.94 -20.86
N ASP A 530 37.26 -1.63 -20.68
CA ASP A 530 36.11 -0.83 -21.03
C ASP A 530 35.91 -0.81 -22.57
N TRP A 531 34.66 -0.89 -22.99
CA TRP A 531 34.35 -0.88 -24.42
C TRP A 531 34.64 0.49 -25.05
N LYS A 532 34.10 1.58 -24.47
CA LYS A 532 34.17 2.94 -25.05
C LYS A 532 35.34 3.69 -24.41
N MET A 533 36.50 3.69 -25.07
CA MET A 533 37.65 4.48 -24.65
C MET A 533 38.11 5.39 -25.79
N PRO A 534 38.66 6.59 -25.48
CA PRO A 534 39.24 7.47 -26.47
C PRO A 534 40.44 6.86 -27.19
N GLU A 535 40.68 7.24 -28.46
CA GLU A 535 41.78 6.81 -29.31
C GLU A 535 41.78 5.34 -29.71
N MET A 536 41.67 4.41 -28.77
CA MET A 536 41.64 2.97 -28.99
C MET A 536 40.57 2.36 -28.08
N ASP A 537 39.47 1.90 -28.66
CA ASP A 537 38.38 1.25 -27.93
C ASP A 537 38.76 -0.13 -27.41
N GLY A 538 37.88 -0.73 -26.57
CA GLY A 538 38.14 -2.04 -25.96
C GLY A 538 38.24 -3.17 -26.98
N ILE A 539 37.50 -3.10 -28.11
CA ILE A 539 37.51 -4.15 -29.15
C ILE A 539 38.82 -4.09 -29.95
N GLU A 540 39.29 -2.90 -30.33
CA GLU A 540 40.56 -2.73 -31.00
C GLU A 540 41.73 -3.07 -30.06
N THR A 541 41.62 -2.71 -28.78
CA THR A 541 42.58 -3.10 -27.75
C THR A 541 42.70 -4.64 -27.65
N ALA A 542 41.58 -5.33 -27.61
CA ALA A 542 41.53 -6.80 -27.61
C ALA A 542 42.20 -7.36 -28.88
N ARG A 543 41.88 -6.80 -30.06
CA ARG A 543 42.47 -7.21 -31.35
C ARG A 543 43.99 -7.05 -31.36
N GLN A 544 44.52 -5.94 -30.80
CA GLN A 544 45.97 -5.70 -30.72
C GLN A 544 46.64 -6.62 -29.70
N ILE A 545 46.04 -6.90 -28.56
CA ILE A 545 46.53 -7.87 -27.59
C ILE A 545 46.60 -9.27 -28.23
N ARG A 546 45.54 -9.71 -28.93
CA ARG A 546 45.48 -11.00 -29.61
C ARG A 546 46.55 -11.15 -30.73
N LYS A 547 46.80 -10.08 -31.45
CA LYS A 547 47.82 -10.07 -32.49
C LYS A 547 49.26 -10.24 -31.95
N ARG A 548 49.54 -9.73 -30.74
CA ARG A 548 50.90 -9.74 -30.15
C ARG A 548 51.15 -10.92 -29.24
N ILE A 549 50.13 -11.40 -28.53
CA ILE A 549 50.27 -12.38 -27.43
C ILE A 549 49.54 -13.68 -27.75
N GLY A 550 48.47 -13.66 -28.60
CA GLY A 550 47.67 -14.81 -28.86
C GLY A 550 46.43 -14.95 -27.97
N LYS A 551 45.98 -16.18 -27.74
CA LYS A 551 44.73 -16.50 -27.04
C LYS A 551 44.91 -16.91 -25.57
N GLU A 552 46.12 -16.76 -25.02
CA GLU A 552 46.48 -17.31 -23.72
C GLU A 552 45.84 -16.55 -22.56
N ILE A 553 45.62 -15.22 -22.68
CA ILE A 553 45.08 -14.39 -21.63
C ILE A 553 43.60 -14.15 -21.90
N PRO A 554 42.66 -14.49 -21.01
CA PRO A 554 41.24 -14.14 -21.14
C PRO A 554 41.05 -12.63 -21.22
N ILE A 555 40.22 -12.20 -22.20
CA ILE A 555 39.85 -10.79 -22.36
C ILE A 555 38.35 -10.67 -22.10
N ILE A 556 38.01 -9.85 -21.12
CA ILE A 556 36.65 -9.56 -20.69
C ILE A 556 36.36 -8.10 -21.03
N VAL A 557 35.28 -7.83 -21.74
CA VAL A 557 34.87 -6.46 -22.07
C VAL A 557 33.73 -6.03 -21.18
N LEU A 558 33.91 -4.86 -20.54
CA LEU A 558 32.83 -4.16 -19.82
C LEU A 558 32.02 -3.35 -20.82
N THR A 559 30.72 -3.62 -20.90
CA THR A 559 29.84 -2.90 -21.84
C THR A 559 28.72 -2.18 -21.12
N SER A 560 28.28 -1.03 -21.63
CA SER A 560 26.94 -0.57 -21.42
C SER A 560 25.98 -1.49 -22.21
N TYR A 561 24.76 -1.69 -21.78
CA TYR A 561 23.75 -2.65 -22.28
C TYR A 561 23.49 -2.75 -23.82
N GLU A 562 24.30 -2.13 -24.68
CA GLU A 562 24.24 -2.17 -26.14
C GLU A 562 24.97 -3.42 -26.73
N PHE A 563 24.71 -4.58 -26.18
CA PHE A 563 25.47 -5.80 -26.44
C PHE A 563 25.28 -6.41 -27.84
N SER A 564 24.05 -6.39 -28.35
CA SER A 564 23.68 -7.15 -29.57
C SER A 564 24.34 -6.62 -30.86
N GLU A 565 24.67 -5.35 -30.94
CA GLU A 565 25.27 -4.77 -32.14
C GLU A 565 26.78 -5.06 -32.28
N ILE A 566 27.47 -5.33 -31.19
CA ILE A 566 28.94 -5.48 -31.16
C ILE A 566 29.40 -6.90 -30.85
N GLU A 567 28.51 -7.81 -30.51
CA GLU A 567 28.86 -9.18 -30.09
C GLU A 567 29.66 -9.93 -31.17
N GLU A 568 29.26 -9.86 -32.42
CA GLU A 568 29.96 -10.52 -33.52
C GLU A 568 31.35 -9.90 -33.79
N GLU A 569 31.45 -8.59 -33.74
CA GLU A 569 32.72 -7.89 -33.95
C GLU A 569 33.70 -8.18 -32.81
N ALA A 570 33.26 -8.13 -31.57
CA ALA A 570 34.07 -8.41 -30.41
C ALA A 570 34.51 -9.87 -30.33
N LYS A 571 33.64 -10.84 -30.65
CA LYS A 571 34.03 -12.24 -30.79
C LYS A 571 35.11 -12.44 -31.88
N THR A 572 34.96 -11.75 -33.00
CA THR A 572 35.96 -11.78 -34.10
C THR A 572 37.28 -11.14 -33.65
N ALA A 573 37.25 -10.11 -32.80
CA ALA A 573 38.44 -9.50 -32.19
C ALA A 573 39.10 -10.37 -31.12
N GLY A 574 38.44 -11.47 -30.68
CA GLY A 574 38.97 -12.43 -29.72
C GLY A 574 38.64 -12.09 -28.26
N VAL A 575 37.54 -11.43 -28.01
CA VAL A 575 36.97 -11.25 -26.65
C VAL A 575 36.38 -12.58 -26.19
N ASP A 576 36.67 -12.98 -24.94
CA ASP A 576 36.24 -14.25 -24.39
C ASP A 576 34.96 -14.15 -23.56
N ALA A 577 34.73 -13.00 -22.91
CA ALA A 577 33.52 -12.78 -22.11
C ALA A 577 33.13 -11.29 -22.07
N PHE A 578 31.89 -11.05 -21.70
CA PHE A 578 31.36 -9.72 -21.52
C PHE A 578 30.72 -9.58 -20.14
N ILE A 579 30.87 -8.43 -19.54
CA ILE A 579 30.17 -8.07 -18.30
C ILE A 579 29.46 -6.73 -18.55
N ALA A 580 28.17 -6.70 -18.32
CA ALA A 580 27.42 -5.43 -18.37
C ALA A 580 27.80 -4.53 -17.21
N LYS A 581 28.05 -3.24 -17.48
CA LYS A 581 28.07 -2.21 -16.44
C LYS A 581 26.62 -1.99 -15.94
N PRO A 582 26.40 -1.86 -14.65
CA PRO A 582 27.36 -1.68 -13.55
C PRO A 582 27.95 -3.00 -13.03
N LEU A 583 29.18 -2.92 -12.53
CA LEU A 583 29.96 -4.08 -12.14
C LEU A 583 29.61 -4.55 -10.72
N PHE A 584 28.96 -5.69 -10.63
CA PHE A 584 28.71 -6.39 -9.37
C PHE A 584 29.81 -7.43 -9.06
N ARG A 585 30.15 -7.57 -7.76
CA ARG A 585 31.14 -8.53 -7.28
C ARG A 585 30.79 -9.98 -7.65
N SER A 586 29.52 -10.37 -7.48
CA SER A 586 29.02 -11.72 -7.82
C SER A 586 29.24 -12.05 -9.28
N ARG A 587 28.91 -11.11 -10.18
CA ARG A 587 29.05 -11.28 -11.64
C ARG A 587 30.51 -11.36 -12.06
N LEU A 588 31.36 -10.50 -11.52
CA LEU A 588 32.79 -10.52 -11.77
C LEU A 588 33.40 -11.84 -11.32
N THR A 589 33.04 -12.32 -10.11
CA THR A 589 33.50 -13.61 -9.58
C THR A 589 33.06 -14.78 -10.48
N ALA A 590 31.79 -14.80 -10.88
CA ALA A 590 31.23 -15.85 -11.73
C ALA A 590 31.94 -15.91 -13.10
N THR A 591 32.17 -14.74 -13.72
CA THR A 591 32.89 -14.66 -15.02
C THR A 591 34.33 -15.10 -14.90
N LEU A 592 35.06 -14.66 -13.87
CA LEU A 592 36.48 -15.05 -13.69
C LEU A 592 36.64 -16.54 -13.36
N ARG A 593 35.67 -17.15 -12.66
CA ARG A 593 35.66 -18.60 -12.38
C ARG A 593 35.59 -19.45 -13.64
N GLN A 594 34.92 -19.01 -14.70
CA GLN A 594 34.85 -19.74 -15.98
C GLN A 594 36.23 -20.01 -16.57
N PHE A 595 37.21 -19.14 -16.26
CA PHE A 595 38.56 -19.28 -16.78
C PHE A 595 39.53 -20.06 -15.86
N THR A 596 39.16 -20.33 -14.60
CA THR A 596 39.96 -21.17 -13.68
C THR A 596 39.76 -22.67 -13.94
N SER A 597 38.55 -23.08 -14.32
CA SER A 597 38.17 -24.51 -14.37
C SER A 597 38.19 -25.17 -15.75
N GLY A 598 38.61 -24.47 -16.79
CA GLY A 598 38.73 -25.08 -18.17
C GLY A 598 37.41 -25.58 -18.80
N ARG A 599 36.25 -25.33 -18.17
CA ARG A 599 34.92 -25.69 -18.68
C ARG A 599 34.27 -24.47 -19.34
N LYS A 600 34.13 -24.53 -20.65
CA LYS A 600 33.27 -23.63 -21.41
C LYS A 600 31.80 -23.95 -21.10
N GLU A 601 31.19 -23.27 -20.14
CA GLU A 601 29.73 -23.22 -20.07
C GLU A 601 29.21 -22.26 -21.15
N LYS A 602 28.28 -22.77 -21.95
CA LYS A 602 27.65 -22.00 -23.06
C LYS A 602 26.85 -20.84 -22.50
N THR A 603 27.26 -19.64 -22.84
CA THR A 603 26.56 -18.39 -22.56
C THR A 603 25.17 -18.35 -23.20
N ALA A 604 24.23 -17.72 -22.52
CA ALA A 604 22.81 -17.60 -22.86
C ALA A 604 22.56 -17.19 -24.34
N ARG A 605 22.00 -18.10 -25.11
CA ARG A 605 21.40 -17.82 -26.42
C ARG A 605 19.96 -17.34 -26.27
N ASN A 606 19.52 -16.54 -27.25
CA ASN A 606 18.16 -16.02 -27.38
C ASN A 606 17.07 -17.05 -27.07
N TYR A 607 16.19 -16.73 -26.14
CA TYR A 607 15.14 -17.62 -25.61
C TYR A 607 14.10 -18.05 -26.65
N LEU A 608 13.85 -17.26 -27.70
CA LEU A 608 12.92 -17.63 -28.79
C LEU A 608 13.46 -18.73 -29.73
N GLU A 609 14.80 -18.86 -29.86
CA GLU A 609 15.41 -19.95 -30.59
C GLU A 609 15.46 -21.27 -29.78
N LYS A 610 15.51 -21.17 -28.43
CA LYS A 610 15.56 -22.35 -27.54
C LYS A 610 14.27 -23.17 -27.53
N LEU A 611 13.09 -22.52 -27.64
CA LEU A 611 11.80 -23.25 -27.71
C LEU A 611 11.65 -24.10 -28.98
N SER A 612 12.29 -23.72 -30.08
CA SER A 612 12.31 -24.51 -31.32
C SER A 612 13.38 -25.59 -31.32
N GLU A 613 14.34 -25.57 -30.40
CA GLU A 613 15.43 -26.55 -30.27
C GLU A 613 15.18 -27.61 -29.18
N SER A 614 14.26 -27.35 -28.22
CA SER A 614 13.91 -28.30 -27.15
C SER A 614 12.86 -29.30 -27.67
N ASP A 615 13.27 -30.50 -27.97
CA ASP A 615 12.38 -31.57 -28.43
C ASP A 615 11.99 -32.49 -27.25
N TYR A 616 10.77 -32.30 -26.73
CA TYR A 616 10.17 -33.17 -25.71
C TYR A 616 9.35 -34.30 -26.33
N THR A 617 9.67 -34.71 -27.55
CA THR A 617 9.03 -35.85 -28.23
C THR A 617 9.17 -37.11 -27.37
N GLY A 618 8.05 -37.76 -27.06
CA GLY A 618 8.00 -38.94 -26.20
C GLY A 618 7.65 -38.68 -24.74
N LYS A 619 7.72 -37.43 -24.29
CA LYS A 619 7.26 -37.04 -22.96
C LYS A 619 5.74 -36.86 -22.91
N ARG A 620 5.12 -37.20 -21.76
CA ARG A 620 3.68 -37.06 -21.55
C ARG A 620 3.37 -36.15 -20.41
N ILE A 621 2.57 -35.14 -20.68
CA ILE A 621 2.15 -34.12 -19.71
C ILE A 621 0.65 -34.25 -19.46
N LEU A 622 0.24 -34.27 -18.20
CA LEU A 622 -1.17 -34.14 -17.81
C LEU A 622 -1.47 -32.67 -17.47
N LEU A 623 -2.32 -32.04 -18.24
CA LEU A 623 -2.79 -30.67 -18.01
C LEU A 623 -4.15 -30.70 -17.33
N VAL A 624 -4.26 -30.11 -16.15
CA VAL A 624 -5.48 -30.06 -15.34
C VAL A 624 -5.95 -28.61 -15.23
N GLU A 625 -7.06 -28.31 -15.87
CA GLU A 625 -7.62 -26.95 -15.99
C GLU A 625 -9.14 -27.06 -16.18
N ASP A 626 -9.93 -26.33 -15.41
CA ASP A 626 -11.40 -26.39 -15.48
C ASP A 626 -11.99 -25.54 -16.63
N ASN A 627 -11.36 -24.41 -16.93
CA ASN A 627 -11.79 -23.56 -18.03
C ASN A 627 -11.40 -24.13 -19.39
N GLU A 628 -12.39 -24.37 -20.25
CA GLU A 628 -12.21 -25.01 -21.57
C GLU A 628 -11.24 -24.21 -22.47
N LEU A 629 -11.38 -22.88 -22.53
CA LEU A 629 -10.53 -22.01 -23.33
C LEU A 629 -9.08 -22.00 -22.83
N ASN A 630 -8.88 -21.88 -21.50
CA ASN A 630 -7.54 -21.95 -20.91
C ASN A 630 -6.87 -23.31 -21.16
N ARG A 631 -7.66 -24.39 -21.06
CA ARG A 631 -7.21 -25.76 -21.29
C ARG A 631 -6.78 -25.98 -22.75
N GLU A 632 -7.52 -25.42 -23.71
CA GLU A 632 -7.19 -25.44 -25.13
C GLU A 632 -5.89 -24.68 -25.39
N ILE A 633 -5.79 -23.44 -24.96
CA ILE A 633 -4.61 -22.57 -25.15
C ILE A 633 -3.36 -23.20 -24.51
N ALA A 634 -3.43 -23.63 -23.26
CA ALA A 634 -2.31 -24.25 -22.56
C ALA A 634 -1.93 -25.58 -23.19
N GLY A 635 -2.90 -26.36 -23.67
CA GLY A 635 -2.69 -27.58 -24.37
C GLY A 635 -1.94 -27.40 -25.71
N GLU A 636 -2.34 -26.42 -26.53
CA GLU A 636 -1.63 -26.07 -27.76
C GLU A 636 -0.20 -25.62 -27.51
N ILE A 637 0.00 -24.71 -26.53
CA ILE A 637 1.33 -24.23 -26.14
C ILE A 637 2.23 -25.39 -25.76
N LEU A 638 1.77 -26.33 -24.93
CA LEU A 638 2.53 -27.50 -24.52
C LEU A 638 2.78 -28.46 -25.66
N GLN A 639 1.84 -28.65 -26.60
CA GLN A 639 2.03 -29.48 -27.77
C GLN A 639 3.07 -28.92 -28.75
N MET A 640 3.22 -27.60 -28.84
CA MET A 640 4.26 -26.95 -29.67
C MET A 640 5.68 -27.36 -29.24
N THR A 641 5.88 -27.82 -28.00
CA THR A 641 7.17 -28.34 -27.50
C THR A 641 7.47 -29.80 -27.91
N GLY A 642 6.57 -30.46 -28.64
CA GLY A 642 6.71 -31.87 -29.05
C GLY A 642 6.17 -32.86 -28.01
N ALA A 643 5.78 -32.45 -26.81
CA ALA A 643 5.24 -33.30 -25.76
C ALA A 643 3.81 -33.79 -26.10
N LYS A 644 3.43 -34.97 -25.63
CA LYS A 644 2.05 -35.47 -25.69
C LYS A 644 1.27 -34.93 -24.49
N VAL A 645 0.22 -34.16 -24.74
CA VAL A 645 -0.61 -33.55 -23.69
C VAL A 645 -1.92 -34.30 -23.57
N GLU A 646 -2.23 -34.75 -22.36
CA GLU A 646 -3.55 -35.23 -21.98
C GLU A 646 -4.18 -34.21 -21.01
N THR A 647 -5.49 -34.03 -21.07
CA THR A 647 -6.19 -33.00 -20.30
C THR A 647 -7.15 -33.58 -19.25
N ALA A 648 -7.38 -32.88 -18.16
CA ALA A 648 -8.42 -33.19 -17.19
C ALA A 648 -9.15 -31.87 -16.79
N GLU A 649 -10.47 -31.95 -16.57
CA GLU A 649 -11.32 -30.77 -16.33
C GLU A 649 -11.41 -30.41 -14.84
N ASN A 650 -10.93 -31.23 -13.94
CA ASN A 650 -10.89 -30.98 -12.50
C ASN A 650 -9.90 -31.95 -11.82
N GLY A 651 -9.62 -31.68 -10.55
CA GLY A 651 -8.68 -32.48 -9.77
C GLY A 651 -9.08 -33.94 -9.60
N LYS A 652 -10.38 -34.25 -9.53
CA LYS A 652 -10.87 -35.62 -9.39
C LYS A 652 -10.55 -36.45 -10.62
N ILE A 653 -10.82 -35.95 -11.82
CA ILE A 653 -10.50 -36.64 -13.09
C ILE A 653 -8.97 -36.79 -13.22
N ALA A 654 -8.18 -35.82 -12.77
CA ALA A 654 -6.73 -35.93 -12.77
C ALA A 654 -6.25 -37.07 -11.88
N VAL A 655 -6.76 -37.21 -10.66
CA VAL A 655 -6.44 -38.32 -9.74
C VAL A 655 -6.84 -39.66 -10.36
N GLU A 656 -8.06 -39.79 -10.88
CA GLU A 656 -8.53 -41.02 -11.56
C GLU A 656 -7.66 -41.44 -12.75
N LYS A 657 -7.21 -40.47 -13.57
CA LYS A 657 -6.30 -40.69 -14.67
C LYS A 657 -4.93 -41.20 -14.23
N VAL A 658 -4.35 -40.54 -13.20
CA VAL A 658 -3.04 -40.96 -12.66
C VAL A 658 -3.16 -42.32 -11.97
N GLU A 659 -4.25 -42.59 -11.23
CA GLU A 659 -4.48 -43.90 -10.61
C GLU A 659 -4.66 -45.03 -11.60
N ALA A 660 -5.42 -44.79 -12.66
CA ALA A 660 -5.67 -45.82 -13.72
C ALA A 660 -4.48 -46.00 -14.67
N SER A 661 -3.55 -45.07 -14.76
CA SER A 661 -2.41 -45.13 -15.68
C SER A 661 -1.38 -46.19 -15.25
N PRO A 662 -0.60 -46.77 -16.18
CA PRO A 662 0.63 -47.47 -15.82
C PRO A 662 1.62 -46.57 -15.10
N GLU A 663 2.49 -47.15 -14.27
CA GLU A 663 3.58 -46.37 -13.62
C GLU A 663 4.50 -45.76 -14.70
N GLY A 664 4.85 -44.48 -14.54
CA GLY A 664 5.73 -43.74 -15.47
C GLY A 664 5.05 -43.34 -16.80
N LEU A 665 3.71 -43.41 -16.90
CA LEU A 665 3.00 -42.95 -18.09
C LEU A 665 3.11 -41.39 -18.23
N TYR A 666 2.92 -40.65 -17.16
CA TYR A 666 3.06 -39.22 -17.15
C TYR A 666 4.41 -38.83 -16.59
N ASP A 667 5.09 -37.87 -17.23
CA ASP A 667 6.36 -37.31 -16.80
C ASP A 667 6.17 -36.06 -15.93
N LEU A 668 5.08 -35.28 -16.15
CA LEU A 668 4.80 -34.03 -15.47
C LEU A 668 3.29 -33.77 -15.43
N VAL A 669 2.83 -33.15 -14.37
CA VAL A 669 1.44 -32.65 -14.23
C VAL A 669 1.47 -31.12 -14.05
N PHE A 670 0.75 -30.40 -14.90
CA PHE A 670 0.36 -29.00 -14.64
C PHE A 670 -1.02 -29.01 -14.00
N MET A 671 -1.11 -28.46 -12.79
CA MET A 671 -2.30 -28.54 -11.95
C MET A 671 -2.83 -27.15 -11.62
N ASP A 672 -4.01 -26.80 -12.13
CA ASP A 672 -4.70 -25.59 -11.65
C ASP A 672 -5.07 -25.74 -10.18
N ILE A 673 -4.89 -24.67 -9.42
CA ILE A 673 -5.22 -24.66 -7.99
C ILE A 673 -6.71 -24.51 -7.76
N GLN A 674 -7.37 -23.62 -8.47
CA GLN A 674 -8.77 -23.26 -8.24
C GLN A 674 -9.68 -23.93 -9.25
N MET A 675 -10.20 -25.09 -8.90
CA MET A 675 -11.11 -25.87 -9.73
C MET A 675 -12.32 -26.34 -8.95
N PRO A 676 -13.49 -26.50 -9.61
CA PRO A 676 -14.69 -27.09 -9.01
C PRO A 676 -14.48 -28.60 -8.77
N VAL A 677 -15.32 -29.19 -7.94
CA VAL A 677 -15.37 -30.62 -7.56
C VAL A 677 -14.21 -31.06 -6.68
N MET A 678 -12.97 -30.82 -7.08
CA MET A 678 -11.75 -31.09 -6.32
C MET A 678 -10.71 -30.08 -6.77
N ASN A 679 -10.20 -29.28 -5.85
CA ASN A 679 -9.17 -28.28 -6.11
C ASN A 679 -7.78 -28.90 -6.28
N GLY A 680 -6.81 -28.13 -6.79
CA GLY A 680 -5.46 -28.63 -7.08
C GLY A 680 -4.69 -29.11 -5.86
N TYR A 681 -4.93 -28.51 -4.67
CA TYR A 681 -4.31 -28.96 -3.43
C TYR A 681 -4.83 -30.34 -3.00
N GLU A 682 -6.14 -30.52 -3.03
CA GLU A 682 -6.79 -31.81 -2.72
C GLU A 682 -6.35 -32.89 -3.69
N ALA A 683 -6.30 -32.57 -4.99
CA ALA A 683 -5.85 -33.50 -6.03
C ALA A 683 -4.37 -33.89 -5.83
N THR A 684 -3.50 -32.92 -5.52
CA THR A 684 -2.09 -33.19 -5.23
C THR A 684 -1.93 -34.09 -4.01
N ALA A 685 -2.63 -33.81 -2.90
CA ALA A 685 -2.60 -34.65 -1.70
C ALA A 685 -3.07 -36.10 -2.01
N ALA A 686 -4.12 -36.26 -2.83
CA ALA A 686 -4.61 -37.56 -3.27
C ALA A 686 -3.55 -38.30 -4.13
N ILE A 687 -2.94 -37.63 -5.11
CA ILE A 687 -1.88 -38.24 -5.95
C ILE A 687 -0.68 -38.64 -5.09
N ARG A 688 -0.25 -37.78 -4.12
CA ARG A 688 0.86 -38.11 -3.20
C ARG A 688 0.59 -39.32 -2.32
N SER A 689 -0.68 -39.66 -2.10
CA SER A 689 -1.09 -40.84 -1.34
C SER A 689 -1.07 -42.14 -2.17
N LEU A 690 -0.90 -42.04 -3.47
CA LEU A 690 -0.83 -43.25 -4.37
C LEU A 690 0.47 -44.04 -4.13
N PRO A 691 0.43 -45.37 -4.20
CA PRO A 691 1.62 -46.19 -4.01
C PRO A 691 2.59 -46.10 -5.21
N GLY A 692 3.87 -46.39 -4.97
CA GLY A 692 4.90 -46.47 -5.99
C GLY A 692 5.37 -45.12 -6.56
N GLU A 693 5.78 -45.10 -7.81
CA GLU A 693 6.31 -43.90 -8.50
C GLU A 693 5.21 -42.87 -8.81
N LYS A 694 3.94 -43.27 -8.81
CA LYS A 694 2.80 -42.35 -9.03
C LYS A 694 2.74 -41.25 -7.99
N GLY A 695 3.02 -41.60 -6.73
CA GLY A 695 3.05 -40.61 -5.64
C GLY A 695 4.21 -39.60 -5.72
N LYS A 696 5.22 -39.89 -6.53
CA LYS A 696 6.39 -39.02 -6.73
C LYS A 696 6.33 -38.17 -8.01
N LEU A 697 5.28 -38.36 -8.83
CA LEU A 697 5.10 -37.67 -10.11
C LEU A 697 5.26 -36.13 -9.91
N PRO A 698 6.12 -35.47 -10.71
CA PRO A 698 6.26 -34.01 -10.61
C PRO A 698 4.94 -33.32 -10.88
N ILE A 699 4.55 -32.39 -9.97
CA ILE A 699 3.33 -31.60 -10.07
C ILE A 699 3.70 -30.13 -9.95
N VAL A 700 3.38 -29.35 -10.96
CA VAL A 700 3.59 -27.91 -11.03
C VAL A 700 2.24 -27.20 -10.93
N ALA A 701 2.10 -26.33 -9.94
CA ALA A 701 0.91 -25.54 -9.75
C ALA A 701 0.73 -24.50 -10.86
N MET A 702 -0.47 -24.36 -11.40
CA MET A 702 -0.87 -23.21 -12.21
C MET A 702 -1.71 -22.28 -11.35
N THR A 703 -1.25 -21.06 -11.14
CA THR A 703 -1.91 -20.10 -10.25
C THR A 703 -2.41 -18.87 -11.02
N ALA A 704 -3.56 -18.33 -10.67
CA ALA A 704 -4.01 -17.04 -11.24
C ALA A 704 -3.09 -15.87 -10.85
N ASN A 705 -2.40 -15.99 -9.70
CA ASN A 705 -1.43 -15.02 -9.19
C ASN A 705 -0.32 -15.77 -8.46
N ALA A 706 0.94 -15.43 -8.70
CA ALA A 706 2.10 -16.00 -8.03
C ALA A 706 2.33 -15.31 -6.66
N PHE A 707 1.34 -15.36 -5.75
CA PHE A 707 1.51 -14.81 -4.41
C PHE A 707 2.26 -15.78 -3.50
N ALA A 708 3.07 -15.22 -2.60
CA ALA A 708 3.88 -16.00 -1.65
C ALA A 708 3.06 -17.01 -0.84
N GLU A 709 1.83 -16.67 -0.46
CA GLU A 709 0.93 -17.56 0.28
C GLU A 709 0.51 -18.78 -0.56
N ASP A 710 0.16 -18.57 -1.83
CA ASP A 710 -0.24 -19.64 -2.75
C ASP A 710 0.95 -20.55 -3.06
N VAL A 711 2.14 -19.98 -3.26
CA VAL A 711 3.39 -20.71 -3.50
C VAL A 711 3.77 -21.55 -2.26
N GLN A 712 3.70 -20.97 -1.06
CA GLN A 712 4.02 -21.70 0.17
C GLN A 712 3.01 -22.83 0.43
N LEU A 713 1.73 -22.60 0.18
CA LEU A 713 0.69 -23.60 0.33
C LEU A 713 0.86 -24.74 -0.69
N ALA A 714 1.22 -24.42 -1.95
CA ALA A 714 1.53 -25.41 -2.96
C ALA A 714 2.71 -26.29 -2.55
N LYS A 715 3.81 -25.72 -2.05
CA LYS A 715 4.96 -26.46 -1.52
C LYS A 715 4.58 -27.36 -0.34
N ASN A 716 3.80 -26.83 0.61
CA ASN A 716 3.36 -27.58 1.80
C ASN A 716 2.44 -28.76 1.45
N THR A 717 1.70 -28.66 0.36
CA THR A 717 0.83 -29.73 -0.15
C THR A 717 1.59 -30.79 -0.97
N GLY A 718 2.88 -30.55 -1.25
CA GLY A 718 3.76 -31.47 -1.97
C GLY A 718 3.85 -31.23 -3.47
N MET A 719 3.50 -30.04 -3.96
CA MET A 719 3.79 -29.62 -5.34
C MET A 719 5.28 -29.29 -5.50
N ASN A 720 5.81 -29.52 -6.69
CA ASN A 720 7.25 -29.44 -6.99
C ASN A 720 7.66 -28.05 -7.52
N GLY A 721 6.72 -27.31 -8.08
CA GLY A 721 6.95 -25.99 -8.65
C GLY A 721 5.63 -25.22 -8.85
N HIS A 722 5.72 -24.00 -9.37
CA HIS A 722 4.55 -23.20 -9.71
C HIS A 722 4.81 -22.37 -10.98
N ILE A 723 3.74 -22.03 -11.69
CA ILE A 723 3.73 -21.12 -12.84
C ILE A 723 2.47 -20.24 -12.76
N ALA A 724 2.63 -18.95 -13.03
CA ALA A 724 1.49 -18.02 -13.06
C ALA A 724 0.72 -18.12 -14.37
N LYS A 725 -0.60 -17.94 -14.31
CA LYS A 725 -1.47 -17.73 -15.48
C LYS A 725 -1.54 -16.23 -15.82
N PRO A 726 -1.57 -15.82 -17.10
CA PRO A 726 -1.41 -16.68 -18.28
C PRO A 726 -0.01 -17.27 -18.40
N LEU A 727 0.11 -18.45 -19.00
CA LEU A 727 1.38 -19.15 -19.13
C LEU A 727 2.41 -18.27 -19.87
N ASP A 728 3.46 -17.87 -19.17
CA ASP A 728 4.63 -17.22 -19.77
C ASP A 728 5.53 -18.26 -20.41
N MET A 729 5.82 -18.08 -21.70
CA MET A 729 6.59 -19.07 -22.49
C MET A 729 8.00 -19.27 -21.96
N ASN A 730 8.63 -18.24 -21.41
CA ASN A 730 9.99 -18.33 -20.87
C ASN A 730 10.00 -19.15 -19.58
N LYS A 731 9.08 -18.82 -18.64
CA LYS A 731 8.92 -19.59 -17.39
C LYS A 731 8.48 -21.02 -17.63
N LEU A 732 7.65 -21.23 -18.66
CA LEU A 732 7.25 -22.59 -19.05
C LEU A 732 8.45 -23.42 -19.49
N ASN A 733 9.37 -22.86 -20.29
CA ASN A 733 10.58 -23.56 -20.72
C ASN A 733 11.47 -23.93 -19.53
N ASP A 734 11.69 -22.99 -18.58
CA ASP A 734 12.48 -23.25 -17.37
C ASP A 734 11.87 -24.38 -16.52
N VAL A 735 10.54 -24.44 -16.42
CA VAL A 735 9.83 -25.52 -15.73
C VAL A 735 9.99 -26.86 -16.49
N LEU A 736 9.86 -26.87 -17.81
CA LEU A 736 10.03 -28.09 -18.62
C LEU A 736 11.47 -28.60 -18.55
N GLU A 737 12.48 -27.75 -18.66
CA GLU A 737 13.90 -28.12 -18.50
C GLU A 737 14.22 -28.65 -17.09
N SER A 738 13.52 -28.19 -16.07
CA SER A 738 13.75 -28.61 -14.68
C SER A 738 13.15 -29.98 -14.36
N TRP A 739 12.07 -30.36 -15.03
CA TRP A 739 11.27 -31.55 -14.65
C TRP A 739 11.11 -32.62 -15.72
N LEU A 740 11.45 -32.34 -17.00
CA LEU A 740 11.43 -33.32 -18.12
C LEU A 740 12.80 -33.69 -18.64
#